data_7226f37641fb7b9179c0a62ec40088a1
#
_entry.id   7226f37641fb7b9179c0a62ec40088a1
#
_cell.length_a   1.000
_cell.length_b   1.000
_cell.length_c   1.000
_cell.angle_alpha   90.00
_cell.angle_beta   90.00
_cell.angle_gamma   90.00
#
_symmetry.space_group_name_H-M   'P 1'
#
loop_
_entity.id
_entity.type
_entity.pdbx_description
1 polymer ?
#
loop_
_entity_poly.entity_id
_entity_poly.type
_entity_poly.pdbx_seq_one_letter_code
_entity_poly.pdbx_strand_id
1 'polypeptide(L)'
;MTTHRRRILAALLFSLPAALPAAELDFYRDIYPFLKVNCISCHNKTTTKADLNMETPELMLKGGETGPGIVPGKGAESLVVLASMHQHDMEMPPGNNKSGAVDLTPAQVALLRQWIDQGAKASVQEERAVAWQALSASVHPIYSVAMTKDGRYAVCGRSNQLHIYDLATRQFVAQILDPKEPTKSAHRALVQSLAFSPDGTRLASGSFREVKIWRKEIGKAAPQAAKASPVVAPDIIKKIETTGKVAVLNSAPSADGKWVATGCADGSVRVWEAATAKQIAELRGSLTSTQQMAALDWTIATQTLEAAFQKSEITRIEAQNKALDELLKKANEAIVAMKKVLPEKEKAVKPATDAKAAAQKSVDEVLALIAKAPGGKADAALEKQLKDAQDKLVTAKTAEMSALAAVSATQNNVLDAEADQKRISDSKAKNAKDLAAANAVIDGAKKIQDKATADLAAAKQAIAKPVQKSLAVAFSADAQRVATVLNDGTLNVWAVTTAEAIEQLSTKAVAGVTLTGEPDGTFTARNPDGAVFSTNPSPRWVLERTLGGIGNHALFTDRVNAVKFSPDGKTLATGGGELSRTGDVILFDVASGKAVKTWKDRHADTVLSLDFSPDGKLLASGAADKIARVVEIATGKQVNLFEGHTHHVLGVAFRSDGRVLATAGADGVVLTWDMILGERKKKIEGWSKEVTSLQFIGASNQIVTSAGDNLVRTGNDREYACAMEGIE
;
A
#
# COMPACT_ATOMS: atom_id res chain seq x y z
N MET A 1 -56.66 21.97 -78.23
CA MET A 1 -56.45 23.08 -79.14
C MET A 1 -55.73 24.18 -78.44
N THR A 2 -54.57 24.53 -78.97
CA THR A 2 -53.75 25.75 -78.85
C THR A 2 -53.11 26.08 -77.52
N THR A 3 -51.89 25.73 -77.50
CA THR A 3 -50.65 26.16 -76.91
C THR A 3 -50.40 27.68 -76.79
N HIS A 4 -49.94 28.15 -75.63
CA HIS A 4 -49.08 29.36 -75.57
C HIS A 4 -47.94 29.09 -74.66
N ARG A 5 -46.71 28.93 -75.25
CA ARG A 5 -45.41 28.98 -74.63
C ARG A 5 -45.09 30.43 -74.24
N ARG A 6 -44.86 30.67 -72.96
CA ARG A 6 -44.13 31.87 -72.47
C ARG A 6 -42.70 31.46 -72.04
N ARG A 7 -41.71 31.96 -72.73
CA ARG A 7 -40.31 31.90 -72.40
C ARG A 7 -40.07 32.88 -71.22
N ILE A 8 -39.61 32.34 -70.09
CA ILE A 8 -39.07 33.18 -69.01
C ILE A 8 -37.56 33.03 -69.05
N LEU A 9 -36.88 34.18 -69.23
CA LEU A 9 -35.42 34.34 -69.21
C LEU A 9 -34.99 34.33 -67.74
N ALA A 10 -34.34 33.23 -67.29
CA ALA A 10 -33.77 33.15 -65.94
C ALA A 10 -32.39 33.79 -65.93
N ALA A 11 -32.26 34.92 -65.27
CA ALA A 11 -30.98 35.53 -64.95
C ALA A 11 -30.31 34.70 -63.80
N LEU A 12 -29.23 33.99 -64.08
CA LEU A 12 -28.39 33.34 -63.11
C LEU A 12 -27.59 34.43 -62.33
N LEU A 13 -28.06 34.77 -61.15
CA LEU A 13 -27.26 35.44 -60.13
C LEU A 13 -26.36 34.39 -59.50
N PHE A 14 -25.07 34.40 -59.80
CA PHE A 14 -24.02 33.72 -59.01
C PHE A 14 -23.95 34.39 -57.65
N SER A 15 -24.63 33.81 -56.63
CA SER A 15 -24.37 34.11 -55.24
C SER A 15 -23.08 33.38 -54.85
N LEU A 16 -21.99 34.12 -54.59
CA LEU A 16 -20.83 33.60 -53.85
C LEU A 16 -21.37 32.99 -52.56
N PRO A 17 -20.96 31.77 -52.16
CA PRO A 17 -21.25 31.28 -50.83
C PRO A 17 -20.57 32.20 -49.81
N ALA A 18 -21.33 32.84 -48.96
CA ALA A 18 -20.80 33.48 -47.75
C ALA A 18 -20.03 32.41 -46.98
N ALA A 19 -18.73 32.57 -46.81
CA ALA A 19 -17.94 31.71 -45.97
C ALA A 19 -18.54 31.75 -44.55
N LEU A 20 -19.14 30.66 -44.15
CA LEU A 20 -19.52 30.47 -42.74
C LEU A 20 -18.29 30.70 -41.88
N PRO A 21 -18.37 31.49 -40.79
CA PRO A 21 -17.22 31.66 -39.93
C PRO A 21 -16.78 30.28 -39.44
N ALA A 22 -15.51 29.94 -39.63
CA ALA A 22 -14.94 28.71 -39.13
C ALA A 22 -15.22 28.64 -37.62
N ALA A 23 -15.76 27.51 -37.17
CA ALA A 23 -16.09 27.31 -35.74
C ALA A 23 -14.81 27.59 -34.90
N GLU A 24 -14.98 28.39 -33.87
CA GLU A 24 -13.89 28.69 -32.92
C GLU A 24 -13.48 27.38 -32.19
N LEU A 25 -12.22 27.00 -32.36
CA LEU A 25 -11.67 25.80 -31.73
C LEU A 25 -11.25 26.06 -30.29
N ASP A 26 -11.55 25.11 -29.41
CA ASP A 26 -11.21 25.17 -28.01
C ASP A 26 -10.18 24.09 -27.65
N PHE A 27 -9.21 24.45 -26.80
CA PHE A 27 -8.14 23.53 -26.42
C PHE A 27 -8.69 22.25 -25.79
N TYR A 28 -9.53 22.36 -24.74
CA TYR A 28 -9.99 21.20 -23.97
C TYR A 28 -11.01 20.34 -24.72
N ARG A 29 -11.83 20.95 -25.57
CA ARG A 29 -12.84 20.25 -26.35
C ARG A 29 -12.25 19.58 -27.59
N ASP A 30 -11.42 20.27 -28.34
CA ASP A 30 -11.07 19.87 -29.71
C ASP A 30 -9.61 19.37 -29.83
N ILE A 31 -8.68 19.88 -29.03
CA ILE A 31 -7.24 19.64 -29.16
C ILE A 31 -6.72 18.68 -28.09
N TYR A 32 -7.03 18.93 -26.84
CA TYR A 32 -6.55 18.15 -25.70
C TYR A 32 -6.82 16.63 -25.81
N PRO A 33 -7.98 16.14 -26.32
CA PRO A 33 -8.26 14.71 -26.37
C PRO A 33 -7.23 13.88 -27.14
N PHE A 34 -6.71 14.36 -28.26
CA PHE A 34 -5.69 13.64 -29.01
C PHE A 34 -4.26 13.93 -28.54
N LEU A 35 -3.97 15.14 -28.02
CA LEU A 35 -2.70 15.41 -27.36
C LEU A 35 -2.51 14.57 -26.11
N LYS A 36 -3.57 14.33 -25.36
CA LYS A 36 -3.55 13.50 -24.14
C LYS A 36 -3.03 12.10 -24.43
N VAL A 37 -3.44 11.51 -25.53
CA VAL A 37 -3.06 10.13 -25.90
C VAL A 37 -1.65 10.05 -26.47
N ASN A 38 -1.27 11.03 -27.31
CA ASN A 38 -0.09 10.91 -28.16
C ASN A 38 1.11 11.78 -27.73
N CYS A 39 0.88 12.84 -26.95
CA CYS A 39 1.92 13.80 -26.58
C CYS A 39 2.10 13.96 -25.08
N ILE A 40 0.98 14.16 -24.32
CA ILE A 40 1.01 14.48 -22.90
C ILE A 40 1.53 13.29 -22.05
N SER A 41 1.47 12.06 -22.56
CA SER A 41 2.09 10.90 -21.89
C SER A 41 3.60 11.07 -21.60
N CYS A 42 4.30 11.90 -22.43
CA CYS A 42 5.72 12.21 -22.29
C CYS A 42 5.99 13.69 -21.97
N HIS A 43 5.04 14.58 -22.25
CA HIS A 43 5.15 16.03 -22.11
C HIS A 43 4.15 16.56 -21.07
N ASN A 44 4.31 16.16 -19.80
CA ASN A 44 3.47 16.57 -18.68
C ASN A 44 4.33 17.03 -17.50
N LYS A 45 3.70 17.49 -16.42
CA LYS A 45 4.38 18.02 -15.23
C LYS A 45 5.28 17.02 -14.50
N THR A 46 5.08 15.72 -14.69
CA THR A 46 5.88 14.65 -14.05
C THR A 46 6.91 14.05 -14.97
N THR A 47 6.67 14.10 -16.27
CA THR A 47 7.59 13.62 -17.31
C THR A 47 7.71 14.72 -18.37
N THR A 48 8.58 15.68 -18.12
CA THR A 48 8.85 16.80 -19.06
C THR A 48 10.01 16.44 -19.97
N LYS A 49 9.73 15.71 -21.06
CA LYS A 49 10.75 15.48 -22.08
C LYS A 49 11.09 16.79 -22.79
N ALA A 50 12.38 17.07 -22.98
CA ALA A 50 12.88 18.35 -23.51
C ALA A 50 12.35 19.59 -22.77
N ASP A 51 12.06 19.45 -21.47
CA ASP A 51 11.49 20.47 -20.59
C ASP A 51 10.16 21.07 -21.08
N LEU A 52 9.47 20.41 -22.02
CA LEU A 52 8.19 20.83 -22.59
C LEU A 52 7.03 20.17 -21.84
N ASN A 53 6.10 20.99 -21.33
CA ASN A 53 4.81 20.54 -20.81
C ASN A 53 3.68 20.98 -21.74
N MET A 54 2.84 20.03 -22.15
CA MET A 54 1.75 20.26 -23.11
C MET A 54 0.35 20.17 -22.48
N GLU A 55 0.24 20.22 -21.14
CA GLU A 55 -1.05 20.05 -20.44
C GLU A 55 -1.96 21.27 -20.59
N THR A 56 -1.41 22.47 -20.82
CA THR A 56 -2.20 23.70 -21.05
C THR A 56 -1.58 24.56 -22.14
N PRO A 57 -2.36 25.43 -22.81
CA PRO A 57 -1.81 26.35 -23.80
C PRO A 57 -0.71 27.26 -23.24
N GLU A 58 -0.84 27.75 -22.00
CA GLU A 58 0.12 28.61 -21.34
C GLU A 58 1.48 27.90 -21.16
N LEU A 59 1.46 26.60 -20.81
CA LEU A 59 2.68 25.80 -20.68
C LEU A 59 3.30 25.50 -22.03
N MET A 60 2.50 25.28 -23.08
CA MET A 60 2.98 25.12 -24.44
C MET A 60 3.60 26.42 -24.97
N LEU A 61 3.03 27.58 -24.63
CA LEU A 61 3.59 28.91 -24.93
C LEU A 61 4.92 29.15 -24.20
N LYS A 62 5.02 28.75 -22.93
CA LYS A 62 6.28 28.83 -22.18
C LYS A 62 7.36 28.00 -22.87
N GLY A 63 6.99 26.86 -23.45
CA GLY A 63 7.87 25.99 -24.20
C GLY A 63 8.85 25.16 -23.36
N GLY A 64 9.84 24.59 -24.00
CA GLY A 64 10.88 23.74 -23.41
C GLY A 64 12.29 24.17 -23.85
N GLU A 65 13.23 23.22 -23.87
CA GLU A 65 14.67 23.46 -24.21
C GLU A 65 14.88 24.14 -25.56
N THR A 66 14.00 23.87 -26.54
CA THR A 66 14.11 24.41 -27.93
C THR A 66 13.29 25.67 -28.16
N GLY A 67 12.64 26.21 -27.14
CA GLY A 67 11.80 27.41 -27.21
C GLY A 67 10.31 27.14 -27.11
N PRO A 68 9.43 28.11 -27.42
CA PRO A 68 7.99 27.97 -27.36
C PRO A 68 7.48 26.81 -28.22
N GLY A 69 6.65 25.93 -27.62
CA GLY A 69 6.03 24.83 -28.35
C GLY A 69 5.00 25.28 -29.37
N ILE A 70 4.28 26.37 -29.06
CA ILE A 70 3.29 27.02 -29.95
C ILE A 70 3.53 28.54 -30.03
N VAL A 71 3.18 29.11 -31.17
CA VAL A 71 3.16 30.57 -31.40
C VAL A 71 1.78 30.94 -31.90
N PRO A 72 0.91 31.57 -31.05
CA PRO A 72 -0.44 31.95 -31.46
C PRO A 72 -0.49 32.76 -32.74
N GLY A 73 -1.39 32.40 -33.67
CA GLY A 73 -1.50 32.99 -34.99
C GLY A 73 -0.49 32.46 -36.01
N LYS A 74 0.41 31.53 -35.62
CA LYS A 74 1.48 31.02 -36.50
C LYS A 74 1.57 29.48 -36.40
N GLY A 75 0.47 28.80 -36.67
CA GLY A 75 0.37 27.34 -36.54
C GLY A 75 1.40 26.60 -37.40
N ALA A 76 1.69 27.08 -38.62
CA ALA A 76 2.65 26.43 -39.50
C ALA A 76 4.12 26.56 -39.03
N GLU A 77 4.43 27.56 -38.20
CA GLU A 77 5.77 27.81 -37.65
C GLU A 77 5.94 27.23 -36.22
N SER A 78 4.86 26.71 -35.59
CA SER A 78 4.88 26.20 -34.24
C SER A 78 5.60 24.86 -34.16
N LEU A 79 6.54 24.72 -33.20
CA LEU A 79 7.39 23.52 -33.04
C LEU A 79 6.58 22.23 -32.85
N VAL A 80 5.48 22.30 -32.11
CA VAL A 80 4.61 21.13 -31.89
C VAL A 80 4.00 20.62 -33.19
N VAL A 81 3.64 21.53 -34.14
CA VAL A 81 3.12 21.16 -35.44
C VAL A 81 4.23 20.58 -36.32
N LEU A 82 5.38 21.24 -36.38
CA LEU A 82 6.52 20.78 -37.16
C LEU A 82 7.03 19.41 -36.73
N ALA A 83 7.14 19.19 -35.40
CA ALA A 83 7.53 17.91 -34.83
C ALA A 83 6.50 16.79 -35.10
N SER A 84 5.19 17.12 -35.05
CA SER A 84 4.11 16.17 -35.38
C SER A 84 4.05 15.82 -36.87
N MET A 85 4.66 16.64 -37.73
CA MET A 85 4.80 16.41 -39.20
C MET A 85 6.15 15.77 -39.55
N HIS A 86 6.96 15.40 -38.56
CA HIS A 86 8.32 14.86 -38.72
C HIS A 86 9.22 15.81 -39.51
N GLN A 87 9.04 17.10 -39.29
CA GLN A 87 9.86 18.16 -39.91
C GLN A 87 10.82 18.75 -38.86
N HIS A 88 11.86 19.45 -39.32
CA HIS A 88 12.80 20.11 -38.42
C HIS A 88 13.67 19.15 -37.56
N ASP A 89 14.11 18.02 -38.15
CA ASP A 89 14.93 16.99 -37.49
C ASP A 89 14.32 16.43 -36.16
N MET A 90 13.02 16.61 -35.97
CA MET A 90 12.27 16.11 -34.82
C MET A 90 11.13 15.19 -35.24
N GLU A 91 11.11 13.99 -34.70
CA GLU A 91 10.04 13.00 -34.89
C GLU A 91 9.27 12.85 -33.58
N MET A 92 8.00 13.30 -33.55
CA MET A 92 7.13 13.19 -32.38
C MET A 92 5.73 12.67 -32.75
N PRO A 93 5.30 11.57 -32.08
CA PRO A 93 6.02 10.76 -31.09
C PRO A 93 7.14 9.92 -31.73
N PRO A 94 8.26 9.65 -31.03
CA PRO A 94 9.34 8.83 -31.56
C PRO A 94 8.89 7.39 -31.79
N GLY A 95 9.29 6.77 -32.92
CA GLY A 95 8.84 5.43 -33.28
C GLY A 95 9.16 4.30 -32.28
N ASN A 96 10.14 4.52 -31.39
CA ASN A 96 10.52 3.57 -30.33
C ASN A 96 9.94 3.93 -28.96
N ASN A 97 8.89 4.77 -28.88
CA ASN A 97 8.31 5.17 -27.61
C ASN A 97 7.65 3.98 -26.87
N LYS A 98 7.74 4.00 -25.53
CA LYS A 98 7.16 2.97 -24.66
C LYS A 98 5.74 3.29 -24.20
N SER A 99 5.22 4.47 -24.55
CA SER A 99 3.89 4.94 -24.11
C SER A 99 2.75 4.43 -25.00
N GLY A 100 3.07 3.85 -26.16
CA GLY A 100 2.08 3.45 -27.15
C GLY A 100 1.49 4.63 -27.93
N ALA A 101 2.14 5.81 -27.87
CA ALA A 101 1.75 6.98 -28.64
C ALA A 101 1.97 6.73 -30.15
N VAL A 102 1.03 7.18 -30.95
CA VAL A 102 1.07 7.06 -32.42
C VAL A 102 1.06 8.44 -33.07
N ASP A 103 1.52 8.51 -34.32
CA ASP A 103 1.53 9.73 -35.10
C ASP A 103 0.15 10.37 -35.18
N LEU A 104 0.13 11.71 -35.15
CA LEU A 104 -1.11 12.43 -35.39
C LEU A 104 -1.55 12.26 -36.84
N THR A 105 -2.82 11.99 -37.03
CA THR A 105 -3.40 11.95 -38.36
C THR A 105 -3.32 13.33 -39.05
N PRO A 106 -3.28 13.39 -40.37
CA PRO A 106 -3.28 14.69 -41.11
C PRO A 106 -4.43 15.63 -40.69
N ALA A 107 -5.59 15.05 -40.32
CA ALA A 107 -6.73 15.82 -39.84
C ALA A 107 -6.47 16.42 -38.44
N GLN A 108 -5.84 15.66 -37.55
CA GLN A 108 -5.48 16.14 -36.20
C GLN A 108 -4.37 17.23 -36.28
N VAL A 109 -3.38 17.07 -37.15
CA VAL A 109 -2.36 18.08 -37.39
C VAL A 109 -2.99 19.37 -37.97
N ALA A 110 -3.92 19.23 -38.91
CA ALA A 110 -4.66 20.39 -39.46
C ALA A 110 -5.49 21.11 -38.40
N LEU A 111 -6.15 20.33 -37.51
CA LEU A 111 -6.95 20.87 -36.40
C LEU A 111 -6.06 21.59 -35.38
N LEU A 112 -4.92 21.00 -35.02
CA LEU A 112 -3.93 21.60 -34.11
C LEU A 112 -3.40 22.92 -34.70
N ARG A 113 -3.03 22.93 -35.98
CA ARG A 113 -2.57 24.12 -36.70
C ARG A 113 -3.66 25.20 -36.71
N GLN A 114 -4.91 24.84 -37.09
CA GLN A 114 -6.02 25.79 -37.15
C GLN A 114 -6.33 26.42 -35.77
N TRP A 115 -6.27 25.62 -34.71
CA TRP A 115 -6.46 26.13 -33.33
C TRP A 115 -5.36 27.14 -32.97
N ILE A 116 -4.11 26.86 -33.28
CA ILE A 116 -2.99 27.81 -33.05
C ILE A 116 -3.17 29.08 -33.87
N ASP A 117 -3.58 28.95 -35.15
CA ASP A 117 -3.84 30.08 -36.01
C ASP A 117 -5.01 30.95 -35.53
N GLN A 118 -6.00 30.37 -34.81
CA GLN A 118 -7.07 31.09 -34.14
C GLN A 118 -6.67 31.73 -32.79
N GLY A 119 -5.38 31.64 -32.42
CA GLY A 119 -4.85 32.28 -31.21
C GLY A 119 -4.65 31.35 -30.04
N ALA A 120 -4.73 30.03 -30.20
CA ALA A 120 -4.48 29.01 -29.19
C ALA A 120 -5.32 29.17 -27.90
N LYS A 121 -6.61 29.47 -28.05
CA LYS A 121 -7.52 29.76 -26.95
C LYS A 121 -7.95 28.49 -26.21
N ALA A 122 -8.09 28.60 -24.88
CA ALA A 122 -8.77 27.61 -24.06
C ALA A 122 -9.94 28.26 -23.36
N SER A 123 -11.09 27.59 -23.35
CA SER A 123 -12.14 27.90 -22.38
C SER A 123 -11.68 27.50 -20.99
N VAL A 124 -12.24 28.12 -19.96
CA VAL A 124 -12.16 27.55 -18.62
C VAL A 124 -12.74 26.14 -18.73
N GLN A 125 -12.03 25.13 -18.21
CA GLN A 125 -12.45 23.75 -18.29
C GLN A 125 -13.87 23.64 -17.70
N GLU A 126 -14.88 23.74 -18.56
CA GLU A 126 -16.27 23.52 -18.12
C GLU A 126 -16.43 22.09 -17.67
N GLU A 127 -16.99 21.93 -16.50
CA GLU A 127 -17.34 20.61 -15.99
C GLU A 127 -18.20 19.89 -17.02
N ARG A 128 -17.68 18.80 -17.56
CA ARG A 128 -18.49 17.94 -18.42
C ARG A 128 -19.68 17.45 -17.58
N ALA A 129 -20.88 17.94 -17.87
CA ALA A 129 -22.08 17.48 -17.19
C ALA A 129 -22.14 15.98 -17.29
N VAL A 130 -22.02 15.30 -16.15
CA VAL A 130 -22.09 13.83 -16.11
C VAL A 130 -23.53 13.41 -16.35
N ALA A 131 -23.82 12.85 -17.52
CA ALA A 131 -25.10 12.26 -17.80
C ALA A 131 -25.20 10.93 -17.05
N TRP A 132 -25.94 10.94 -15.96
CA TRP A 132 -26.17 9.75 -15.13
C TRP A 132 -27.20 8.84 -15.81
N GLN A 133 -26.77 7.62 -16.12
CA GLN A 133 -27.68 6.57 -16.57
C GLN A 133 -27.91 5.58 -15.44
N ALA A 134 -29.16 5.14 -15.26
CA ALA A 134 -29.47 4.09 -14.31
C ALA A 134 -28.77 2.78 -14.74
N LEU A 135 -28.11 2.13 -13.77
CA LEU A 135 -27.49 0.83 -14.00
C LEU A 135 -28.59 -0.22 -14.26
N SER A 136 -28.32 -1.11 -15.24
CA SER A 136 -29.24 -2.23 -15.52
C SER A 136 -29.41 -3.11 -14.28
N ALA A 137 -30.63 -3.47 -13.95
CA ALA A 137 -30.94 -4.33 -12.80
C ALA A 137 -30.32 -5.74 -12.91
N SER A 138 -29.89 -6.15 -14.10
CA SER A 138 -29.34 -7.48 -14.39
C SER A 138 -27.81 -7.58 -14.22
N VAL A 139 -27.07 -6.47 -14.14
CA VAL A 139 -25.59 -6.47 -14.06
C VAL A 139 -25.14 -5.71 -12.84
N HIS A 140 -24.79 -6.43 -11.79
CA HIS A 140 -24.30 -5.85 -10.54
C HIS A 140 -22.95 -6.49 -10.15
N PRO A 141 -21.86 -6.20 -10.88
CA PRO A 141 -20.54 -6.74 -10.51
C PRO A 141 -20.09 -6.18 -9.16
N ILE A 142 -19.35 -7.00 -8.42
CA ILE A 142 -18.71 -6.61 -7.16
C ILE A 142 -17.36 -5.99 -7.50
N TYR A 143 -17.18 -4.72 -7.15
CA TYR A 143 -15.93 -3.97 -7.39
C TYR A 143 -15.03 -3.91 -6.16
N SER A 144 -15.61 -4.03 -4.97
CA SER A 144 -14.88 -3.89 -3.71
C SER A 144 -15.50 -4.74 -2.62
N VAL A 145 -14.66 -5.26 -1.75
CA VAL A 145 -15.05 -6.05 -0.57
C VAL A 145 -14.23 -5.59 0.62
N ALA A 146 -14.87 -5.53 1.78
CA ALA A 146 -14.18 -5.33 3.05
C ALA A 146 -14.80 -6.25 4.11
N MET A 147 -13.97 -6.67 5.07
CA MET A 147 -14.38 -7.54 6.17
C MET A 147 -14.00 -6.88 7.49
N THR A 148 -14.83 -7.05 8.52
CA THR A 148 -14.48 -6.64 9.89
C THR A 148 -13.31 -7.46 10.42
N LYS A 149 -12.51 -6.86 11.33
CA LYS A 149 -11.31 -7.49 11.87
C LYS A 149 -11.59 -8.81 12.61
N ASP A 150 -12.80 -8.92 13.23
CA ASP A 150 -13.28 -10.13 13.89
C ASP A 150 -13.78 -11.21 12.92
N GLY A 151 -13.75 -10.95 11.59
CA GLY A 151 -14.19 -11.88 10.58
C GLY A 151 -15.71 -12.08 10.50
N ARG A 152 -16.51 -11.35 11.29
CA ARG A 152 -17.95 -11.59 11.39
C ARG A 152 -18.74 -11.02 10.23
N TYR A 153 -18.45 -9.80 9.82
CA TYR A 153 -19.20 -9.13 8.74
C TYR A 153 -18.33 -8.89 7.52
N ALA A 154 -18.89 -9.16 6.35
CA ALA A 154 -18.36 -8.72 5.07
C ALA A 154 -19.31 -7.73 4.42
N VAL A 155 -18.76 -6.70 3.78
CA VAL A 155 -19.51 -5.76 2.95
C VAL A 155 -18.96 -5.85 1.53
N CYS A 156 -19.84 -5.93 0.55
CA CYS A 156 -19.47 -5.81 -0.85
C CYS A 156 -20.11 -4.58 -1.49
N GLY A 157 -19.28 -3.85 -2.26
CA GLY A 157 -19.71 -2.79 -3.18
C GLY A 157 -20.18 -3.42 -4.47
N ARG A 158 -21.49 -3.56 -4.62
CA ARG A 158 -22.13 -4.16 -5.77
C ARG A 158 -22.73 -3.06 -6.63
N SER A 159 -22.06 -2.70 -7.70
CA SER A 159 -22.36 -1.49 -8.47
C SER A 159 -22.31 -0.24 -7.57
N ASN A 160 -23.41 0.46 -7.40
CA ASN A 160 -23.55 1.64 -6.52
C ASN A 160 -24.20 1.31 -5.16
N GLN A 161 -24.34 0.03 -4.84
CA GLN A 161 -24.99 -0.48 -3.63
C GLN A 161 -23.97 -1.09 -2.67
N LEU A 162 -24.30 -1.08 -1.38
CA LEU A 162 -23.55 -1.74 -0.32
C LEU A 162 -24.40 -2.82 0.32
N HIS A 163 -23.90 -4.05 0.28
CA HIS A 163 -24.58 -5.23 0.84
C HIS A 163 -23.72 -5.79 1.98
N ILE A 164 -24.33 -5.97 3.16
CA ILE A 164 -23.69 -6.56 4.34
C ILE A 164 -24.15 -8.02 4.48
N TYR A 165 -23.17 -8.86 4.77
CA TYR A 165 -23.35 -10.28 5.07
C TYR A 165 -22.77 -10.62 6.45
N ASP A 166 -23.46 -11.42 7.23
CA ASP A 166 -22.91 -12.05 8.44
C ASP A 166 -22.28 -13.37 8.00
N LEU A 167 -20.96 -13.45 8.11
CA LEU A 167 -20.19 -14.61 7.65
C LEU A 167 -20.37 -15.83 8.55
N ALA A 168 -20.64 -15.62 9.85
CA ALA A 168 -20.89 -16.71 10.78
C ALA A 168 -22.19 -17.45 10.44
N THR A 169 -23.25 -16.71 10.12
CA THR A 169 -24.53 -17.28 9.70
C THR A 169 -24.66 -17.48 8.18
N ARG A 170 -23.72 -16.95 7.40
CA ARG A 170 -23.75 -16.92 5.92
C ARG A 170 -25.00 -16.27 5.35
N GLN A 171 -25.56 -15.29 6.06
CA GLN A 171 -26.80 -14.62 5.68
C GLN A 171 -26.55 -13.18 5.21
N PHE A 172 -27.37 -12.75 4.24
CA PHE A 172 -27.51 -11.33 3.92
C PHE A 172 -28.16 -10.62 5.11
N VAL A 173 -27.53 -9.57 5.62
CA VAL A 173 -28.02 -8.82 6.79
C VAL A 173 -28.83 -7.61 6.38
N ALA A 174 -28.24 -6.77 5.51
CA ALA A 174 -28.84 -5.50 5.13
C ALA A 174 -28.18 -4.89 3.88
N GLN A 175 -28.96 -4.05 3.20
CA GLN A 175 -28.45 -3.09 2.23
C GLN A 175 -28.28 -1.75 2.92
N ILE A 176 -27.10 -1.14 2.76
CA ILE A 176 -26.84 0.22 3.27
C ILE A 176 -27.27 1.21 2.21
N LEU A 177 -28.12 2.14 2.59
CA LEU A 177 -28.71 3.16 1.72
C LEU A 177 -28.40 4.55 2.24
N ASP A 178 -28.14 5.48 1.34
CA ASP A 178 -28.18 6.91 1.64
C ASP A 178 -29.63 7.41 1.43
N PRO A 179 -30.31 7.86 2.48
CA PRO A 179 -31.69 8.35 2.36
C PRO A 179 -31.84 9.56 1.41
N LYS A 180 -30.74 10.26 1.15
CA LYS A 180 -30.71 11.43 0.26
C LYS A 180 -30.53 11.07 -1.22
N GLU A 181 -30.15 9.82 -1.51
CA GLU A 181 -29.97 9.38 -2.89
C GLU A 181 -31.31 9.02 -3.53
N PRO A 182 -31.68 9.65 -4.67
CA PRO A 182 -32.97 9.41 -5.34
C PRO A 182 -33.16 7.97 -5.78
N THR A 183 -32.06 7.27 -6.07
CA THR A 183 -32.03 5.89 -6.57
C THR A 183 -32.10 4.83 -5.47
N LYS A 184 -32.28 5.22 -4.21
CA LYS A 184 -32.22 4.31 -3.04
C LYS A 184 -30.99 3.42 -3.08
N SER A 185 -29.84 4.03 -3.26
CA SER A 185 -28.52 3.40 -3.31
C SER A 185 -27.59 4.01 -2.28
N ALA A 186 -26.40 3.44 -2.09
CA ALA A 186 -25.39 4.01 -1.24
C ALA A 186 -24.69 5.21 -1.90
N HIS A 187 -24.46 5.10 -3.21
CA HIS A 187 -23.81 6.12 -4.04
C HIS A 187 -24.53 6.27 -5.38
N ARG A 188 -24.26 7.35 -6.11
CA ARG A 188 -24.72 7.51 -7.50
C ARG A 188 -23.88 6.72 -8.49
N ALA A 189 -22.56 6.69 -8.28
CA ALA A 189 -21.61 5.97 -9.10
C ALA A 189 -21.17 4.65 -8.44
N LEU A 190 -20.35 3.89 -9.15
CA LEU A 190 -19.82 2.61 -8.68
C LEU A 190 -19.01 2.76 -7.39
N VAL A 191 -19.16 1.83 -6.46
CA VAL A 191 -18.38 1.75 -5.24
C VAL A 191 -17.04 1.08 -5.56
N GLN A 192 -16.00 1.88 -5.68
CA GLN A 192 -14.66 1.41 -6.09
C GLN A 192 -13.86 0.84 -4.92
N SER A 193 -14.08 1.35 -3.70
CA SER A 193 -13.28 0.97 -2.54
C SER A 193 -14.08 0.92 -1.26
N LEU A 194 -13.68 0.02 -0.36
CA LEU A 194 -14.30 -0.21 0.94
C LEU A 194 -13.23 -0.44 2.00
N ALA A 195 -13.45 0.06 3.20
CA ALA A 195 -12.64 -0.26 4.36
C ALA A 195 -13.47 -0.17 5.66
N PHE A 196 -13.31 -1.15 6.55
CA PHE A 196 -13.79 -1.02 7.93
C PHE A 196 -12.76 -0.33 8.82
N SER A 197 -13.23 0.42 9.80
CA SER A 197 -12.38 0.85 10.90
C SER A 197 -11.91 -0.37 11.72
N PRO A 198 -10.73 -0.29 12.38
CA PRO A 198 -10.17 -1.42 13.12
C PRO A 198 -11.07 -1.96 14.25
N ASP A 199 -11.94 -1.12 14.81
CA ASP A 199 -12.94 -1.47 15.82
C ASP A 199 -14.27 -2.00 15.23
N GLY A 200 -14.39 -2.01 13.88
CA GLY A 200 -15.60 -2.46 13.18
C GLY A 200 -16.81 -1.55 13.37
N THR A 201 -16.65 -0.35 13.95
CA THR A 201 -17.77 0.57 14.21
C THR A 201 -18.09 1.49 13.03
N ARG A 202 -17.15 1.65 12.11
CA ARG A 202 -17.30 2.45 10.90
C ARG A 202 -16.94 1.68 9.64
N LEU A 203 -17.57 2.06 8.54
CA LEU A 203 -17.25 1.63 7.19
C LEU A 203 -17.03 2.87 6.33
N ALA A 204 -15.96 2.92 5.57
CA ALA A 204 -15.74 3.92 4.52
C ALA A 204 -16.00 3.30 3.15
N SER A 205 -16.68 4.02 2.27
CA SER A 205 -16.93 3.62 0.89
C SER A 205 -16.55 4.77 -0.06
N GLY A 206 -15.67 4.47 -1.03
CA GLY A 206 -15.19 5.41 -2.04
C GLY A 206 -15.89 5.21 -3.38
N SER A 207 -16.28 6.32 -4.01
CA SER A 207 -16.96 6.36 -5.30
C SER A 207 -16.44 7.53 -6.15
N PHE A 208 -17.19 8.00 -7.13
CA PHE A 208 -16.81 9.13 -7.97
C PHE A 208 -16.88 10.43 -7.18
N ARG A 209 -15.72 11.03 -6.91
CA ARG A 209 -15.53 12.31 -6.20
C ARG A 209 -16.13 12.39 -4.80
N GLU A 210 -16.44 11.26 -4.18
CA GLU A 210 -16.96 11.23 -2.81
C GLU A 210 -16.50 10.01 -2.03
N VAL A 211 -16.40 10.18 -0.73
CA VAL A 211 -16.27 9.09 0.25
C VAL A 211 -17.38 9.25 1.26
N LYS A 212 -18.13 8.17 1.52
CA LYS A 212 -19.14 8.12 2.57
C LYS A 212 -18.65 7.30 3.75
N ILE A 213 -18.82 7.83 4.95
CA ILE A 213 -18.53 7.15 6.21
C ILE A 213 -19.85 6.75 6.84
N TRP A 214 -19.99 5.45 7.09
CA TRP A 214 -21.16 4.84 7.69
C TRP A 214 -20.83 4.41 9.10
N ARG A 215 -21.72 4.70 10.05
CA ARG A 215 -21.56 4.31 11.45
C ARG A 215 -22.48 3.13 11.77
N LYS A 216 -21.93 2.17 12.49
CA LYS A 216 -22.68 1.06 13.06
C LYS A 216 -23.48 1.56 14.26
N GLU A 217 -24.81 1.44 14.21
CA GLU A 217 -25.69 1.69 15.34
C GLU A 217 -26.28 0.38 15.84
N ILE A 218 -26.22 0.18 17.16
CA ILE A 218 -26.92 -0.90 17.81
C ILE A 218 -28.27 -0.33 18.20
N GLY A 219 -29.35 -0.81 17.56
CA GLY A 219 -30.71 -0.37 17.89
C GLY A 219 -31.06 -0.70 19.34
N LYS A 220 -31.84 0.14 19.99
CA LYS A 220 -32.53 -0.29 21.21
C LYS A 220 -33.61 -1.25 20.80
N ALA A 221 -33.63 -2.48 21.39
CA ALA A 221 -34.70 -3.43 21.15
C ALA A 221 -36.05 -2.75 21.49
N ALA A 222 -36.91 -2.63 20.48
CA ALA A 222 -38.28 -2.21 20.74
C ALA A 222 -39.00 -3.34 21.46
N PRO A 223 -39.68 -3.10 22.56
CA PRO A 223 -40.44 -4.15 23.22
C PRO A 223 -41.66 -4.52 22.36
N GLN A 224 -41.47 -5.49 21.46
CA GLN A 224 -42.60 -6.13 20.78
C GLN A 224 -43.06 -7.32 21.65
N ALA A 225 -44.30 -7.25 22.10
CA ALA A 225 -44.97 -8.37 22.72
C ALA A 225 -45.11 -9.50 21.69
N ALA A 226 -44.26 -10.52 21.78
CA ALA A 226 -44.38 -11.72 20.98
C ALA A 226 -45.71 -12.42 21.35
N LYS A 227 -46.63 -12.53 20.39
CA LYS A 227 -47.76 -13.47 20.51
C LYS A 227 -47.17 -14.87 20.42
N ALA A 228 -47.11 -15.55 21.56
CA ALA A 228 -46.77 -16.96 21.61
C ALA A 228 -47.78 -17.72 20.76
N SER A 229 -47.34 -18.35 19.68
CA SER A 229 -48.11 -19.32 18.94
C SER A 229 -48.36 -20.55 19.86
N PRO A 230 -49.53 -21.11 19.92
CA PRO A 230 -49.79 -22.28 20.75
C PRO A 230 -48.94 -23.45 20.23
N VAL A 231 -48.08 -23.96 21.09
CA VAL A 231 -47.30 -25.18 20.82
C VAL A 231 -48.28 -26.34 20.92
N VAL A 232 -48.66 -26.91 19.78
CA VAL A 232 -49.30 -28.22 19.70
C VAL A 232 -48.23 -29.20 20.14
N ALA A 233 -48.49 -29.96 21.24
CA ALA A 233 -47.59 -31.01 21.69
C ALA A 233 -47.49 -32.08 20.59
N PRO A 234 -46.34 -32.30 19.98
CA PRO A 234 -46.18 -33.30 18.94
C PRO A 234 -46.10 -34.69 19.56
N ASP A 235 -46.69 -35.67 18.86
CA ASP A 235 -46.47 -37.09 19.17
C ASP A 235 -44.96 -37.38 19.12
N ILE A 236 -44.48 -38.27 20.00
CA ILE A 236 -43.05 -38.65 20.05
C ILE A 236 -42.71 -39.40 18.74
N ILE A 237 -42.11 -38.70 17.79
CA ILE A 237 -41.76 -39.25 16.47
C ILE A 237 -40.45 -40.03 16.52
N LYS A 238 -39.46 -39.59 17.32
CA LYS A 238 -38.16 -40.25 17.50
C LYS A 238 -37.54 -39.89 18.84
N LYS A 239 -36.81 -40.84 19.41
CA LYS A 239 -35.98 -40.65 20.61
C LYS A 239 -34.58 -40.17 20.14
N ILE A 240 -34.15 -39.00 20.59
CA ILE A 240 -32.77 -38.54 20.43
C ILE A 240 -31.93 -39.20 21.51
N GLU A 241 -31.05 -40.11 21.10
CA GLU A 241 -30.06 -40.70 22.03
C GLU A 241 -28.79 -39.89 22.00
N THR A 242 -28.48 -39.22 23.12
CA THR A 242 -27.26 -38.43 23.24
C THR A 242 -26.04 -39.36 23.30
N THR A 243 -25.15 -39.26 22.34
CA THR A 243 -23.88 -39.95 22.35
C THR A 243 -23.01 -39.43 23.51
N GLY A 244 -22.63 -40.33 24.41
CA GLY A 244 -21.88 -39.98 25.61
C GLY A 244 -22.81 -39.75 26.82
N LYS A 245 -22.35 -40.09 28.02
CA LYS A 245 -23.07 -40.08 29.29
C LYS A 245 -23.40 -38.67 29.85
N VAL A 246 -23.57 -37.65 28.96
CA VAL A 246 -23.84 -36.26 29.38
C VAL A 246 -25.36 -36.06 29.49
N ALA A 247 -25.82 -35.65 30.64
CA ALA A 247 -27.23 -35.39 30.87
C ALA A 247 -27.72 -34.16 30.11
N VAL A 248 -28.84 -34.27 29.39
CA VAL A 248 -29.57 -33.14 28.80
C VAL A 248 -30.41 -32.51 29.92
N LEU A 249 -30.26 -31.19 30.12
CA LEU A 249 -30.95 -30.42 31.12
C LEU A 249 -32.17 -29.66 30.60
N ASN A 250 -32.11 -29.21 29.37
CA ASN A 250 -33.16 -28.48 28.69
C ASN A 250 -33.10 -28.68 27.18
N SER A 251 -34.18 -28.37 26.48
CA SER A 251 -34.25 -28.44 25.02
C SER A 251 -35.21 -27.39 24.43
N ALA A 252 -34.96 -27.00 23.19
CA ALA A 252 -35.83 -26.12 22.43
C ALA A 252 -35.91 -26.56 20.96
N PRO A 253 -37.08 -26.60 20.34
CA PRO A 253 -37.22 -26.78 18.91
C PRO A 253 -36.98 -25.46 18.19
N SER A 254 -36.55 -25.53 16.95
CA SER A 254 -36.55 -24.36 16.02
C SER A 254 -37.97 -24.02 15.60
N ALA A 255 -38.23 -22.77 15.23
CA ALA A 255 -39.55 -22.30 14.81
C ALA A 255 -40.09 -23.03 13.55
N ASP A 256 -39.20 -23.49 12.68
CA ASP A 256 -39.54 -24.26 11.46
C ASP A 256 -39.67 -25.78 11.70
N GLY A 257 -39.40 -26.21 12.94
CA GLY A 257 -39.50 -27.63 13.37
C GLY A 257 -38.41 -28.55 12.82
N LYS A 258 -37.39 -28.02 12.09
CA LYS A 258 -36.34 -28.85 11.50
C LYS A 258 -35.26 -29.26 12.50
N TRP A 259 -35.02 -28.43 13.51
CA TRP A 259 -33.92 -28.58 14.46
C TRP A 259 -34.39 -28.65 15.89
N VAL A 260 -33.64 -29.37 16.71
CA VAL A 260 -33.78 -29.37 18.18
C VAL A 260 -32.43 -29.01 18.78
N ALA A 261 -32.38 -28.02 19.65
CA ALA A 261 -31.22 -27.72 20.48
C ALA A 261 -31.37 -28.33 21.85
N THR A 262 -30.31 -28.93 22.38
CA THR A 262 -30.27 -29.49 23.76
C THR A 262 -29.14 -28.82 24.53
N GLY A 263 -29.50 -28.26 25.71
CA GLY A 263 -28.52 -27.73 26.65
C GLY A 263 -28.11 -28.83 27.65
N CYS A 264 -26.81 -29.03 27.78
CA CYS A 264 -26.25 -30.18 28.47
C CYS A 264 -25.62 -29.81 29.82
N ALA A 265 -25.46 -30.83 30.69
CA ALA A 265 -24.86 -30.69 32.02
C ALA A 265 -23.35 -30.34 31.96
N ASP A 266 -22.71 -30.52 30.84
CA ASP A 266 -21.32 -30.10 30.57
C ASP A 266 -21.22 -28.70 29.93
N GLY A 267 -22.33 -27.94 29.89
CA GLY A 267 -22.39 -26.61 29.31
C GLY A 267 -22.38 -26.56 27.79
N SER A 268 -22.27 -27.70 27.12
CA SER A 268 -22.40 -27.74 25.66
C SER A 268 -23.85 -27.58 25.23
N VAL A 269 -24.05 -27.04 24.05
CA VAL A 269 -25.32 -27.10 23.33
C VAL A 269 -25.15 -28.01 22.12
N ARG A 270 -26.03 -28.99 21.94
CA ARG A 270 -26.02 -29.86 20.79
C ARG A 270 -27.25 -29.59 19.93
N VAL A 271 -27.04 -29.50 18.64
CA VAL A 271 -28.12 -29.28 17.67
C VAL A 271 -28.33 -30.55 16.85
N TRP A 272 -29.59 -30.94 16.73
CA TRP A 272 -30.02 -32.17 16.14
C TRP A 272 -31.01 -31.89 15.01
N GLU A 273 -30.96 -32.68 13.97
CA GLU A 273 -31.98 -32.69 12.93
C GLU A 273 -33.19 -33.45 13.44
N ALA A 274 -34.36 -32.80 13.54
CA ALA A 274 -35.54 -33.36 14.13
C ALA A 274 -36.04 -34.65 13.43
N ALA A 275 -35.99 -34.66 12.07
CA ALA A 275 -36.46 -35.76 11.26
C ALA A 275 -35.62 -37.05 11.39
N THR A 276 -34.29 -36.90 11.50
CA THR A 276 -33.33 -38.03 11.50
C THR A 276 -32.77 -38.36 12.87
N ALA A 277 -32.93 -37.46 13.84
CA ALA A 277 -32.27 -37.48 15.16
C ALA A 277 -30.71 -37.48 15.06
N LYS A 278 -30.15 -37.02 13.92
CA LYS A 278 -28.70 -36.91 13.75
C LYS A 278 -28.20 -35.61 14.38
N GLN A 279 -27.11 -35.71 15.15
CA GLN A 279 -26.41 -34.53 15.65
C GLN A 279 -25.71 -33.82 14.48
N ILE A 280 -26.00 -32.53 14.31
CA ILE A 280 -25.43 -31.69 13.25
C ILE A 280 -24.35 -30.75 13.77
N ALA A 281 -24.45 -30.33 15.03
CA ALA A 281 -23.46 -29.44 15.63
C ALA A 281 -23.30 -29.73 17.13
N GLU A 282 -22.12 -29.46 17.64
CA GLU A 282 -21.81 -29.39 19.06
C GLU A 282 -21.13 -28.04 19.34
N LEU A 283 -21.77 -27.20 20.13
CA LEU A 283 -21.42 -25.83 20.42
C LEU A 283 -20.80 -25.75 21.80
N ARG A 284 -19.56 -25.30 21.86
CA ARG A 284 -18.76 -25.17 23.08
C ARG A 284 -18.02 -23.83 23.11
N GLY A 285 -17.66 -23.42 24.34
CA GLY A 285 -16.93 -22.18 24.56
C GLY A 285 -17.83 -20.94 24.48
N SER A 286 -17.19 -19.79 24.28
CA SER A 286 -17.85 -18.49 24.24
C SER A 286 -17.09 -17.54 23.30
N LEU A 287 -17.68 -16.40 22.97
CA LEU A 287 -17.01 -15.37 22.18
C LEU A 287 -15.71 -14.90 22.84
N THR A 288 -15.71 -14.71 24.17
CA THR A 288 -14.52 -14.33 24.94
C THR A 288 -13.39 -15.38 24.80
N SER A 289 -13.74 -16.68 24.94
CA SER A 289 -12.73 -17.75 24.81
C SER A 289 -12.18 -17.85 23.40
N THR A 290 -13.01 -17.64 22.37
CA THR A 290 -12.57 -17.61 20.97
C THR A 290 -11.63 -16.43 20.72
N GLN A 291 -11.98 -15.24 21.19
CA GLN A 291 -11.13 -14.04 21.08
C GLN A 291 -9.81 -14.20 21.84
N GLN A 292 -9.84 -14.80 23.03
CA GLN A 292 -8.63 -15.08 23.80
C GLN A 292 -7.68 -16.03 23.05
N MET A 293 -8.21 -17.13 22.48
CA MET A 293 -7.39 -18.06 21.69
C MET A 293 -6.80 -17.38 20.45
N ALA A 294 -7.59 -16.59 19.72
CA ALA A 294 -7.10 -15.84 18.57
C ALA A 294 -5.99 -14.85 18.95
N ALA A 295 -6.11 -14.18 20.10
CA ALA A 295 -5.06 -13.28 20.61
C ALA A 295 -3.78 -14.03 20.98
N LEU A 296 -3.88 -15.23 21.56
CA LEU A 296 -2.73 -16.07 21.87
C LEU A 296 -2.05 -16.61 20.60
N ASP A 297 -2.84 -17.08 19.63
CA ASP A 297 -2.31 -17.50 18.30
C ASP A 297 -1.59 -16.35 17.59
N TRP A 298 -2.17 -15.15 17.63
CA TRP A 298 -1.52 -13.93 17.10
C TRP A 298 -0.20 -13.64 17.82
N THR A 299 -0.15 -13.76 19.14
CA THR A 299 1.06 -13.56 19.94
C THR A 299 2.14 -14.57 19.54
N ILE A 300 1.79 -15.85 19.43
CA ILE A 300 2.72 -16.90 19.00
C ILE A 300 3.29 -16.60 17.61
N ALA A 301 2.42 -16.22 16.66
CA ALA A 301 2.83 -15.92 15.29
C ALA A 301 3.75 -14.69 15.22
N THR A 302 3.44 -13.61 15.95
CA THR A 302 4.27 -12.39 15.98
C THR A 302 5.64 -12.65 16.60
N GLN A 303 5.73 -13.41 17.68
CA GLN A 303 7.03 -13.76 18.28
C GLN A 303 7.86 -14.67 17.36
N THR A 304 7.21 -15.55 16.59
CA THR A 304 7.87 -16.38 15.58
C THR A 304 8.49 -15.52 14.47
N LEU A 305 7.78 -14.51 13.98
CA LEU A 305 8.30 -13.56 12.99
C LEU A 305 9.48 -12.76 13.55
N GLU A 306 9.39 -12.27 14.79
CA GLU A 306 10.46 -11.53 15.44
C GLU A 306 11.73 -12.37 15.55
N ALA A 307 11.62 -13.58 16.07
CA ALA A 307 12.77 -14.49 16.18
C ALA A 307 13.39 -14.82 14.82
N ALA A 308 12.58 -15.02 13.78
CA ALA A 308 13.06 -15.26 12.43
C ALA A 308 13.81 -14.07 11.84
N PHE A 309 13.31 -12.86 12.07
CA PHE A 309 13.98 -11.63 11.66
C PHE A 309 15.34 -11.48 12.34
N GLN A 310 15.41 -11.61 13.67
CA GLN A 310 16.66 -11.49 14.42
C GLN A 310 17.71 -12.53 13.97
N LYS A 311 17.28 -13.76 13.65
CA LYS A 311 18.18 -14.78 13.06
C LYS A 311 18.76 -14.33 11.72
N SER A 312 17.96 -13.71 10.86
CA SER A 312 18.46 -13.18 9.58
C SER A 312 19.45 -12.04 9.77
N GLU A 313 19.23 -11.15 10.75
CA GLU A 313 20.16 -10.07 11.12
C GLU A 313 21.48 -10.62 11.67
N ILE A 314 21.43 -11.63 12.52
CA ILE A 314 22.65 -12.31 13.01
C ILE A 314 23.46 -12.83 11.81
N THR A 315 22.85 -13.56 10.88
CA THR A 315 23.53 -14.07 9.68
C THR A 315 24.16 -12.95 8.85
N ARG A 316 23.46 -11.83 8.70
CA ARG A 316 23.97 -10.64 7.98
C ARG A 316 25.19 -10.03 8.68
N ILE A 317 25.11 -9.86 10.00
CA ILE A 317 26.23 -9.30 10.80
C ILE A 317 27.43 -10.23 10.79
N GLU A 318 27.24 -11.54 10.88
CA GLU A 318 28.30 -12.53 10.78
C GLU A 318 29.02 -12.49 9.43
N ALA A 319 28.28 -12.35 8.33
CA ALA A 319 28.85 -12.17 7.00
C ALA A 319 29.65 -10.86 6.88
N GLN A 320 29.14 -9.76 7.47
CA GLN A 320 29.89 -8.50 7.55
C GLN A 320 31.17 -8.65 8.35
N ASN A 321 31.13 -9.31 9.51
CA ASN A 321 32.31 -9.54 10.33
C ASN A 321 33.40 -10.31 9.59
N LYS A 322 33.02 -11.34 8.79
CA LYS A 322 33.96 -12.07 7.96
C LYS A 322 34.65 -11.16 6.92
N ALA A 323 33.88 -10.25 6.28
CA ALA A 323 34.46 -9.28 5.34
C ALA A 323 35.40 -8.29 6.05
N LEU A 324 35.03 -7.82 7.25
CA LEU A 324 35.86 -6.93 8.07
C LEU A 324 37.15 -7.61 8.53
N ASP A 325 37.15 -8.93 8.81
CA ASP A 325 38.35 -9.69 9.16
C ASP A 325 39.37 -9.72 8.02
N GLU A 326 38.93 -9.90 6.79
CA GLU A 326 39.80 -9.85 5.61
C GLU A 326 40.40 -8.46 5.39
N LEU A 327 39.60 -7.40 5.60
CA LEU A 327 40.06 -6.03 5.50
C LEU A 327 41.07 -5.69 6.61
N LEU A 328 40.83 -6.13 7.84
CA LEU A 328 41.72 -5.93 8.99
C LEU A 328 43.06 -6.60 8.76
N LYS A 329 43.04 -7.83 8.21
CA LYS A 329 44.29 -8.54 7.85
C LYS A 329 45.09 -7.76 6.83
N LYS A 330 44.49 -7.27 5.74
CA LYS A 330 45.16 -6.45 4.73
C LYS A 330 45.70 -5.16 5.29
N ALA A 331 44.94 -4.45 6.15
CA ALA A 331 45.41 -3.22 6.79
C ALA A 331 46.67 -3.48 7.69
N ASN A 332 46.65 -4.56 8.47
CA ASN A 332 47.77 -4.97 9.30
C ASN A 332 49.02 -5.28 8.48
N GLU A 333 48.88 -6.06 7.41
CA GLU A 333 49.97 -6.40 6.48
C GLU A 333 50.57 -5.14 5.85
N ALA A 334 49.70 -4.19 5.42
CA ALA A 334 50.14 -2.92 4.84
C ALA A 334 50.91 -2.04 5.86
N ILE A 335 50.42 -1.93 7.10
CA ILE A 335 51.11 -1.20 8.17
C ILE A 335 52.51 -1.77 8.43
N VAL A 336 52.60 -3.11 8.54
CA VAL A 336 53.90 -3.78 8.78
C VAL A 336 54.87 -3.55 7.62
N ALA A 337 54.38 -3.68 6.36
CA ALA A 337 55.21 -3.46 5.19
C ALA A 337 55.75 -2.00 5.12
N MET A 338 54.86 -1.02 5.34
CA MET A 338 55.23 0.40 5.31
C MET A 338 56.17 0.79 6.45
N LYS A 339 55.96 0.31 7.68
CA LYS A 339 56.83 0.53 8.82
C LYS A 339 58.24 -0.08 8.62
N LYS A 340 58.35 -1.16 7.81
CA LYS A 340 59.64 -1.75 7.43
C LYS A 340 60.40 -0.87 6.43
N VAL A 341 59.71 -0.21 5.51
CA VAL A 341 60.30 0.60 4.43
C VAL A 341 60.65 2.04 4.91
N LEU A 342 59.91 2.58 5.88
CA LEU A 342 60.04 3.95 6.36
C LEU A 342 61.52 4.28 6.80
N PRO A 343 62.21 3.45 7.61
CA PRO A 343 63.60 3.74 8.02
C PRO A 343 64.59 3.81 6.86
N GLU A 344 64.37 3.02 5.80
CA GLU A 344 65.21 3.06 4.58
C GLU A 344 65.00 4.36 3.80
N LYS A 345 63.78 4.89 3.74
CA LYS A 345 63.48 6.18 3.15
C LYS A 345 64.05 7.34 3.97
N GLU A 346 64.00 7.26 5.31
CA GLU A 346 64.60 8.25 6.21
C GLU A 346 66.14 8.28 6.09
N LYS A 347 66.79 7.14 5.94
CA LYS A 347 68.25 7.04 5.69
C LYS A 347 68.66 7.72 4.38
N ALA A 348 67.81 7.74 3.35
CA ALA A 348 68.10 8.37 2.07
C ALA A 348 68.09 9.91 2.12
N VAL A 349 67.47 10.53 3.12
CA VAL A 349 67.37 11.99 3.25
C VAL A 349 68.73 12.62 3.53
N LYS A 350 69.49 12.07 4.49
CA LYS A 350 70.77 12.65 4.91
C LYS A 350 71.79 12.79 3.78
N PRO A 351 72.09 11.75 2.96
CA PRO A 351 72.97 11.90 1.79
C PRO A 351 72.53 12.94 0.78
N ALA A 352 71.23 13.08 0.55
CA ALA A 352 70.66 14.06 -0.35
C ALA A 352 70.83 15.50 0.19
N THR A 353 70.63 15.70 1.50
CA THR A 353 70.90 16.98 2.16
C THR A 353 72.37 17.34 2.18
N ASP A 354 73.26 16.37 2.43
CA ASP A 354 74.68 16.56 2.37
C ASP A 354 75.18 16.94 0.96
N ALA A 355 74.66 16.28 -0.07
CA ALA A 355 74.93 16.58 -1.47
C ALA A 355 74.44 17.96 -1.89
N LYS A 356 73.32 18.43 -1.41
CA LYS A 356 72.79 19.79 -1.63
C LYS A 356 73.70 20.81 -0.96
N ALA A 357 74.17 20.59 0.27
CA ALA A 357 75.09 21.48 0.99
C ALA A 357 76.42 21.57 0.26
N ALA A 358 76.98 20.46 -0.22
CA ALA A 358 78.23 20.43 -1.01
C ALA A 358 78.02 21.17 -2.38
N ALA A 359 76.91 20.99 -3.09
CA ALA A 359 76.62 21.69 -4.32
C ALA A 359 76.46 23.22 -4.07
N GLN A 360 75.76 23.61 -3.02
CA GLN A 360 75.64 25.03 -2.66
C GLN A 360 77.03 25.67 -2.38
N LYS A 361 77.88 24.96 -1.62
CA LYS A 361 79.25 25.42 -1.34
C LYS A 361 80.05 25.62 -2.64
N SER A 362 79.93 24.72 -3.61
CA SER A 362 80.53 24.86 -4.94
C SER A 362 80.10 26.12 -5.66
N VAL A 363 78.82 26.47 -5.60
CA VAL A 363 78.24 27.70 -6.21
C VAL A 363 78.89 28.95 -5.51
N ASP A 364 78.89 28.90 -4.18
CA ASP A 364 79.44 30.01 -3.37
C ASP A 364 80.94 30.21 -3.62
N GLU A 365 81.74 29.14 -3.77
CA GLU A 365 83.16 29.18 -4.14
C GLU A 365 83.39 29.81 -5.54
N VAL A 366 82.56 29.44 -6.56
CA VAL A 366 82.70 30.05 -7.89
C VAL A 366 82.30 31.53 -7.87
N LEU A 367 81.21 31.87 -7.14
CA LEU A 367 80.82 33.28 -6.96
C LEU A 367 81.93 34.11 -6.25
N ALA A 368 82.65 33.54 -5.26
CA ALA A 368 83.80 34.20 -4.62
C ALA A 368 85.00 34.38 -5.57
N LEU A 369 85.18 33.48 -6.54
CA LEU A 369 86.22 33.66 -7.59
C LEU A 369 85.85 34.77 -8.57
N ILE A 370 84.54 34.82 -9.01
CA ILE A 370 84.03 35.91 -9.87
C ILE A 370 84.18 37.27 -9.18
N ALA A 371 83.90 37.38 -7.88
CA ALA A 371 84.10 38.63 -7.08
C ALA A 371 85.52 39.09 -6.99
N LYS A 372 86.53 38.21 -7.10
CA LYS A 372 87.95 38.50 -7.14
C LYS A 372 88.55 38.76 -8.53
N ALA A 373 87.77 38.55 -9.59
CA ALA A 373 88.20 38.77 -10.96
C ALA A 373 88.36 40.26 -11.28
N PRO A 374 89.29 40.69 -12.18
CA PRO A 374 89.51 42.09 -12.56
C PRO A 374 88.20 42.74 -13.07
N GLY A 375 87.75 43.80 -12.38
CA GLY A 375 86.51 44.51 -12.67
C GLY A 375 85.22 43.79 -12.24
N GLY A 376 85.28 42.69 -11.50
CA GLY A 376 84.12 41.92 -11.00
C GLY A 376 83.33 41.23 -12.14
N LYS A 377 83.88 41.03 -13.32
CA LYS A 377 83.24 40.37 -14.48
C LYS A 377 83.83 38.97 -14.60
N ALA A 378 82.96 38.00 -14.77
CA ALA A 378 83.28 36.60 -15.08
C ALA A 378 83.75 36.48 -16.54
N ASP A 379 84.85 35.72 -16.72
CA ASP A 379 85.22 35.25 -18.07
C ASP A 379 84.30 34.05 -18.53
N ALA A 380 84.35 33.66 -19.79
CA ALA A 380 83.51 32.57 -20.31
C ALA A 380 83.76 31.23 -19.60
N ALA A 381 84.94 31.00 -19.01
CA ALA A 381 85.26 29.80 -18.27
C ALA A 381 84.63 29.82 -16.87
N LEU A 382 84.62 30.94 -16.16
CA LEU A 382 83.92 31.11 -14.86
C LEU A 382 82.44 31.14 -15.01
N GLU A 383 81.92 31.73 -16.07
CA GLU A 383 80.46 31.66 -16.38
C GLU A 383 79.99 30.22 -16.61
N LYS A 384 80.75 29.42 -17.36
CA LYS A 384 80.49 28.00 -17.55
C LYS A 384 80.57 27.24 -16.22
N GLN A 385 81.59 27.45 -15.40
CA GLN A 385 81.72 26.82 -14.08
C GLN A 385 80.58 27.19 -13.17
N LEU A 386 80.11 28.45 -13.15
CA LEU A 386 78.97 28.86 -12.36
C LEU A 386 77.69 28.13 -12.82
N LYS A 387 77.46 28.06 -14.13
CA LYS A 387 76.33 27.35 -14.70
C LYS A 387 76.37 25.86 -14.32
N ASP A 388 77.48 25.17 -14.50
CA ASP A 388 77.66 23.77 -14.13
C ASP A 388 77.44 23.53 -12.62
N ALA A 389 77.91 24.46 -11.76
CA ALA A 389 77.68 24.40 -10.33
C ALA A 389 76.19 24.63 -9.94
N GLN A 390 75.52 25.58 -10.61
CA GLN A 390 74.08 25.85 -10.42
C GLN A 390 73.24 24.67 -10.88
N ASP A 391 73.55 24.06 -12.01
CA ASP A 391 72.84 22.87 -12.54
C ASP A 391 73.00 21.68 -11.56
N LYS A 392 74.17 21.49 -10.97
CA LYS A 392 74.40 20.49 -9.90
C LYS A 392 73.60 20.81 -8.66
N LEU A 393 73.51 22.09 -8.27
CA LEU A 393 72.70 22.51 -7.10
C LEU A 393 71.20 22.27 -7.33
N VAL A 394 70.66 22.56 -8.55
CA VAL A 394 69.27 22.28 -8.90
C VAL A 394 69.01 20.78 -8.83
N THR A 395 69.91 19.96 -9.38
CA THR A 395 69.81 18.50 -9.32
C THR A 395 69.80 17.99 -7.86
N ALA A 396 70.70 18.50 -7.01
CA ALA A 396 70.77 18.10 -5.61
C ALA A 396 69.56 18.57 -4.78
N LYS A 397 69.01 19.77 -5.06
CA LYS A 397 67.75 20.26 -4.44
C LYS A 397 66.56 19.37 -4.84
N THR A 398 66.48 18.98 -6.08
CA THR A 398 65.41 18.08 -6.57
C THR A 398 65.49 16.70 -5.89
N ALA A 399 66.72 16.15 -5.74
CA ALA A 399 66.96 14.89 -5.07
C ALA A 399 66.57 14.94 -3.58
N GLU A 400 66.93 16.01 -2.87
CA GLU A 400 66.51 16.20 -1.47
C GLU A 400 65.01 16.31 -1.33
N MET A 401 64.36 17.15 -2.16
CA MET A 401 62.89 17.29 -2.17
C MET A 401 62.18 15.94 -2.42
N SER A 402 62.71 15.16 -3.39
CA SER A 402 62.18 13.85 -3.69
C SER A 402 62.30 12.85 -2.54
N ALA A 403 63.47 12.87 -1.82
CA ALA A 403 63.67 12.01 -0.66
C ALA A 403 62.75 12.38 0.51
N LEU A 404 62.59 13.68 0.81
CA LEU A 404 61.65 14.18 1.83
C LEU A 404 60.19 13.86 1.48
N ALA A 405 59.80 14.05 0.22
CA ALA A 405 58.46 13.69 -0.24
C ALA A 405 58.17 12.18 -0.11
N ALA A 406 59.15 11.33 -0.41
CA ALA A 406 59.04 9.89 -0.23
C ALA A 406 58.84 9.45 1.23
N VAL A 407 59.49 10.10 2.18
CA VAL A 407 59.32 9.90 3.62
C VAL A 407 57.90 10.33 4.03
N SER A 408 57.52 11.57 3.69
CA SER A 408 56.20 12.11 4.03
C SER A 408 55.04 11.26 3.46
N ALA A 409 55.14 10.84 2.19
CA ALA A 409 54.16 9.97 1.60
C ALA A 409 54.04 8.63 2.33
N THR A 410 55.17 8.02 2.72
CA THR A 410 55.18 6.76 3.46
C THR A 410 54.55 6.93 4.88
N GLN A 411 54.87 8.03 5.56
CA GLN A 411 54.28 8.34 6.87
C GLN A 411 52.77 8.56 6.78
N ASN A 412 52.30 9.30 5.79
CA ASN A 412 50.88 9.51 5.58
C ASN A 412 50.14 8.17 5.28
N ASN A 413 50.71 7.32 4.42
CA ASN A 413 50.15 5.99 4.15
C ASN A 413 50.07 5.12 5.40
N VAL A 414 51.01 5.21 6.33
CA VAL A 414 50.93 4.51 7.63
C VAL A 414 49.79 5.04 8.47
N LEU A 415 49.64 6.36 8.57
CA LEU A 415 48.55 7.00 9.33
C LEU A 415 47.17 6.63 8.78
N ASP A 416 47.04 6.64 7.45
CA ASP A 416 45.77 6.26 6.78
C ASP A 416 45.44 4.80 7.06
N ALA A 417 46.40 3.89 6.95
CA ALA A 417 46.20 2.48 7.24
C ALA A 417 45.88 2.21 8.73
N GLU A 418 46.46 2.93 9.66
CA GLU A 418 46.14 2.87 11.10
C GLU A 418 44.73 3.41 11.38
N ALA A 419 44.30 4.48 10.69
CA ALA A 419 42.93 5.00 10.75
C ALA A 419 41.92 4.01 10.23
N ASP A 420 42.23 3.32 9.13
CA ASP A 420 41.42 2.25 8.59
C ASP A 420 41.31 1.06 9.55
N GLN A 421 42.42 0.61 10.12
CA GLN A 421 42.44 -0.44 11.12
C GLN A 421 41.51 -0.11 12.29
N LYS A 422 41.55 1.13 12.78
CA LYS A 422 40.70 1.60 13.86
C LYS A 422 39.21 1.59 13.45
N ARG A 423 38.86 2.13 12.28
CA ARG A 423 37.48 2.13 11.76
C ARG A 423 36.92 0.71 11.66
N ILE A 424 37.70 -0.24 11.17
CA ILE A 424 37.32 -1.64 11.08
C ILE A 424 37.11 -2.23 12.49
N SER A 425 37.99 -1.97 13.42
CA SER A 425 37.87 -2.46 14.80
C SER A 425 36.65 -1.90 15.50
N ASP A 426 36.34 -0.62 15.33
CA ASP A 426 35.15 0.04 15.89
C ASP A 426 33.88 -0.56 15.30
N SER A 427 33.87 -0.85 14.00
CA SER A 427 32.74 -1.51 13.31
C SER A 427 32.50 -2.92 13.84
N LYS A 428 33.54 -3.71 14.08
CA LYS A 428 33.42 -5.04 14.69
C LYS A 428 32.92 -4.97 16.14
N ALA A 429 33.39 -3.99 16.93
CA ALA A 429 32.88 -3.79 18.28
C ALA A 429 31.39 -3.42 18.31
N LYS A 430 30.92 -2.62 17.35
CA LYS A 430 29.50 -2.33 17.15
C LYS A 430 28.72 -3.62 16.79
N ASN A 431 29.19 -4.37 15.81
CA ASN A 431 28.56 -5.61 15.38
C ASN A 431 28.44 -6.63 16.53
N ALA A 432 29.41 -6.71 17.42
CA ALA A 432 29.35 -7.58 18.60
C ALA A 432 28.21 -7.18 19.56
N LYS A 433 27.98 -5.88 19.76
CA LYS A 433 26.84 -5.38 20.54
C LYS A 433 25.51 -5.68 19.87
N ASP A 434 25.43 -5.49 18.56
CA ASP A 434 24.21 -5.75 17.78
C ASP A 434 23.86 -7.25 17.80
N LEU A 435 24.85 -8.15 17.70
CA LEU A 435 24.68 -9.61 17.86
C LEU A 435 24.15 -9.99 19.25
N ALA A 436 24.69 -9.40 20.31
CA ALA A 436 24.23 -9.64 21.66
C ALA A 436 22.77 -9.18 21.86
N ALA A 437 22.43 -8.01 21.33
CA ALA A 437 21.07 -7.48 21.35
C ALA A 437 20.09 -8.38 20.59
N ALA A 438 20.46 -8.84 19.39
CA ALA A 438 19.63 -9.73 18.58
C ALA A 438 19.35 -11.07 19.29
N ASN A 439 20.37 -11.67 19.92
CA ASN A 439 20.21 -12.90 20.71
C ASN A 439 19.28 -12.69 21.92
N ALA A 440 19.41 -11.58 22.63
CA ALA A 440 18.54 -11.26 23.76
C ALA A 440 17.07 -11.11 23.34
N VAL A 441 16.81 -10.54 22.15
CA VAL A 441 15.45 -10.44 21.59
C VAL A 441 14.91 -11.82 21.24
N ILE A 442 15.72 -12.71 20.65
CA ILE A 442 15.29 -14.11 20.36
C ILE A 442 14.90 -14.84 21.64
N ASP A 443 15.69 -14.73 22.70
CA ASP A 443 15.40 -15.38 23.99
C ASP A 443 14.14 -14.80 24.62
N GLY A 444 13.93 -13.50 24.53
CA GLY A 444 12.71 -12.83 24.98
C GLY A 444 11.48 -13.31 24.20
N ALA A 445 11.56 -13.34 22.89
CA ALA A 445 10.49 -13.82 22.00
C ALA A 445 10.11 -15.27 22.30
N LYS A 446 11.10 -16.13 22.52
CA LYS A 446 10.88 -17.54 22.88
C LYS A 446 10.11 -17.69 24.19
N LYS A 447 10.48 -16.95 25.23
CA LYS A 447 9.78 -16.98 26.55
C LYS A 447 8.31 -16.57 26.41
N ILE A 448 8.03 -15.51 25.63
CA ILE A 448 6.65 -15.06 25.39
C ILE A 448 5.87 -16.12 24.60
N GLN A 449 6.48 -16.71 23.58
CA GLN A 449 5.90 -17.76 22.74
C GLN A 449 5.56 -19.02 23.56
N ASP A 450 6.48 -19.48 24.39
CA ASP A 450 6.30 -20.67 25.24
C ASP A 450 5.13 -20.46 26.21
N LYS A 451 5.07 -19.27 26.84
CA LYS A 451 3.95 -18.89 27.71
C LYS A 451 2.62 -18.85 26.97
N ALA A 452 2.56 -18.16 25.82
CA ALA A 452 1.33 -18.07 25.04
C ALA A 452 0.85 -19.44 24.53
N THR A 453 1.78 -20.35 24.21
CA THR A 453 1.47 -21.74 23.82
C THR A 453 0.86 -22.53 24.97
N ALA A 454 1.41 -22.39 26.19
CA ALA A 454 0.86 -23.03 27.40
C ALA A 454 -0.53 -22.46 27.72
N ASP A 455 -0.72 -21.14 27.69
CA ASP A 455 -2.00 -20.48 27.93
C ASP A 455 -3.05 -20.89 26.90
N LEU A 456 -2.67 -21.04 25.61
CA LEU A 456 -3.55 -21.53 24.55
C LEU A 456 -4.00 -22.97 24.79
N ALA A 457 -3.07 -23.83 25.20
CA ALA A 457 -3.38 -25.22 25.54
C ALA A 457 -4.36 -25.28 26.73
N ALA A 458 -4.16 -24.46 27.76
CA ALA A 458 -5.06 -24.33 28.90
C ALA A 458 -6.45 -23.83 28.50
N ALA A 459 -6.54 -22.81 27.63
CA ALA A 459 -7.79 -22.28 27.10
C ALA A 459 -8.57 -23.37 26.31
N LYS A 460 -7.90 -24.13 25.46
CA LYS A 460 -8.50 -25.26 24.73
C LYS A 460 -9.03 -26.35 25.65
N GLN A 461 -8.31 -26.67 26.71
CA GLN A 461 -8.77 -27.65 27.74
C GLN A 461 -9.99 -27.13 28.50
N ALA A 462 -10.03 -25.85 28.87
CA ALA A 462 -11.16 -25.23 29.53
C ALA A 462 -12.45 -25.30 28.69
N ILE A 463 -12.34 -25.11 27.38
CA ILE A 463 -13.48 -25.28 26.47
C ILE A 463 -13.90 -26.74 26.34
N ALA A 464 -12.94 -27.66 26.28
CA ALA A 464 -13.22 -29.09 26.14
C ALA A 464 -13.89 -29.71 27.37
N LYS A 465 -13.62 -29.16 28.57
CA LYS A 465 -14.14 -29.63 29.84
C LYS A 465 -14.74 -28.48 30.66
N PRO A 466 -15.85 -27.87 30.18
CA PRO A 466 -16.46 -26.76 30.91
C PRO A 466 -17.09 -27.27 32.22
N VAL A 467 -17.04 -26.40 33.22
CA VAL A 467 -17.62 -26.67 34.55
C VAL A 467 -19.08 -26.20 34.65
N GLN A 468 -19.50 -25.36 33.69
CA GLN A 468 -20.79 -24.67 33.71
C GLN A 468 -21.92 -25.56 33.12
N LYS A 469 -23.14 -25.44 33.68
CA LYS A 469 -24.33 -26.18 33.26
C LYS A 469 -25.28 -25.26 32.48
N SER A 470 -25.92 -25.78 31.43
CA SER A 470 -26.98 -25.06 30.74
C SER A 470 -28.23 -24.93 31.59
N LEU A 471 -28.72 -23.71 31.77
CA LEU A 471 -30.00 -23.43 32.46
C LEU A 471 -31.18 -23.34 31.49
N ALA A 472 -30.96 -22.78 30.32
CA ALA A 472 -31.96 -22.62 29.26
C ALA A 472 -31.30 -22.60 27.87
N VAL A 473 -32.03 -23.01 26.83
CA VAL A 473 -31.61 -22.97 25.44
C VAL A 473 -32.75 -22.47 24.58
N ALA A 474 -32.44 -21.70 23.53
CA ALA A 474 -33.42 -21.24 22.53
C ALA A 474 -32.81 -21.07 21.16
N PHE A 475 -33.61 -21.21 20.08
CA PHE A 475 -33.26 -20.76 18.75
C PHE A 475 -33.71 -19.32 18.50
N SER A 476 -33.01 -18.61 17.60
CA SER A 476 -33.55 -17.41 16.94
C SER A 476 -34.75 -17.74 16.07
N ALA A 477 -35.59 -16.76 15.77
CA ALA A 477 -36.80 -16.98 14.97
C ALA A 477 -36.48 -17.53 13.54
N ASP A 478 -35.31 -17.18 12.98
CA ASP A 478 -34.83 -17.67 11.69
C ASP A 478 -34.11 -19.03 11.76
N ALA A 479 -33.99 -19.61 12.93
CA ALA A 479 -33.28 -20.86 13.23
C ALA A 479 -31.76 -20.86 12.89
N GLN A 480 -31.17 -19.71 12.55
CA GLN A 480 -29.75 -19.61 12.19
C GLN A 480 -28.82 -19.47 13.39
N ARG A 481 -29.37 -19.09 14.53
CA ARG A 481 -28.62 -18.89 15.78
C ARG A 481 -29.26 -19.69 16.90
N VAL A 482 -28.43 -20.12 17.83
CA VAL A 482 -28.86 -20.76 19.06
C VAL A 482 -28.18 -20.09 20.24
N ALA A 483 -28.91 -19.91 21.33
CA ALA A 483 -28.38 -19.33 22.54
C ALA A 483 -28.59 -20.27 23.75
N THR A 484 -27.69 -20.18 24.73
CA THR A 484 -27.88 -20.79 26.04
C THR A 484 -27.52 -19.83 27.16
N VAL A 485 -28.22 -19.97 28.28
CA VAL A 485 -27.82 -19.34 29.54
C VAL A 485 -27.16 -20.40 30.41
N LEU A 486 -25.99 -20.10 30.93
CA LEU A 486 -25.24 -20.96 31.83
C LEU A 486 -25.48 -20.60 33.30
N ASN A 487 -25.17 -21.52 34.22
CA ASN A 487 -25.40 -21.34 35.67
C ASN A 487 -24.45 -20.29 36.29
N ASP A 488 -23.46 -19.77 35.60
CA ASP A 488 -22.67 -18.61 36.01
C ASP A 488 -23.27 -17.27 35.56
N GLY A 489 -24.44 -17.31 34.94
CA GLY A 489 -25.11 -16.14 34.39
C GLY A 489 -24.60 -15.72 33.01
N THR A 490 -23.76 -16.50 32.35
CA THR A 490 -23.31 -16.20 30.98
C THR A 490 -24.36 -16.65 29.98
N LEU A 491 -24.79 -15.73 29.11
CA LEU A 491 -25.58 -16.02 27.92
C LEU A 491 -24.63 -16.03 26.71
N ASN A 492 -24.53 -17.17 26.05
CA ASN A 492 -23.74 -17.35 24.82
C ASN A 492 -24.67 -17.59 23.64
N VAL A 493 -24.28 -17.02 22.51
CA VAL A 493 -24.97 -17.19 21.21
C VAL A 493 -23.99 -17.75 20.18
N TRP A 494 -24.42 -18.76 19.44
CA TRP A 494 -23.67 -19.37 18.36
C TRP A 494 -24.45 -19.33 17.04
N ALA A 495 -23.71 -19.31 15.93
CA ALA A 495 -24.23 -19.62 14.63
C ALA A 495 -24.38 -21.15 14.47
N VAL A 496 -25.53 -21.62 14.04
CA VAL A 496 -25.80 -23.06 13.86
C VAL A 496 -24.94 -23.65 12.73
N THR A 497 -24.79 -22.89 11.64
CA THR A 497 -24.11 -23.35 10.41
C THR A 497 -22.61 -23.53 10.58
N THR A 498 -21.95 -22.63 11.34
CA THR A 498 -20.48 -22.63 11.50
C THR A 498 -20.02 -23.12 12.86
N ALA A 499 -20.96 -23.28 13.81
CA ALA A 499 -20.69 -23.55 15.22
C ALA A 499 -19.85 -22.49 15.95
N GLU A 500 -19.71 -21.29 15.36
CA GLU A 500 -18.95 -20.18 15.93
C GLU A 500 -19.72 -19.43 17.00
N ALA A 501 -19.06 -19.09 18.11
CA ALA A 501 -19.60 -18.20 19.11
C ALA A 501 -19.61 -16.76 18.57
N ILE A 502 -20.78 -16.14 18.49
CA ILE A 502 -20.99 -14.84 17.84
C ILE A 502 -21.36 -13.71 18.79
N GLU A 503 -21.87 -14.04 19.97
CA GLU A 503 -22.21 -13.05 20.99
C GLU A 503 -22.11 -13.66 22.38
N GLN A 504 -21.80 -12.82 23.36
CA GLN A 504 -21.79 -13.19 24.79
C GLN A 504 -22.28 -12.02 25.60
N LEU A 505 -23.15 -12.31 26.57
CA LEU A 505 -23.66 -11.34 27.53
C LEU A 505 -23.51 -11.92 28.96
N SER A 506 -22.98 -11.10 29.87
CA SER A 506 -23.03 -11.42 31.30
C SER A 506 -24.38 -11.02 31.86
N THR A 507 -25.11 -11.96 32.42
CA THR A 507 -26.43 -11.76 33.02
C THR A 507 -26.41 -12.12 34.50
N LYS A 508 -27.45 -11.78 35.21
CA LYS A 508 -27.70 -12.28 36.60
C LYS A 508 -28.75 -13.39 36.57
N ALA A 509 -28.68 -14.27 35.56
CA ALA A 509 -29.65 -15.35 35.40
C ALA A 509 -29.52 -16.37 36.53
N VAL A 510 -30.67 -16.91 36.96
CA VAL A 510 -30.79 -17.90 38.04
C VAL A 510 -31.55 -19.15 37.55
N ALA A 511 -31.54 -20.21 38.33
CA ALA A 511 -32.31 -21.41 38.01
C ALA A 511 -33.80 -21.05 37.79
N GLY A 512 -34.40 -21.66 36.76
CA GLY A 512 -35.77 -21.33 36.32
C GLY A 512 -35.86 -20.17 35.32
N VAL A 513 -34.71 -19.65 34.84
CA VAL A 513 -34.68 -18.66 33.73
C VAL A 513 -35.33 -19.22 32.47
N THR A 514 -36.12 -18.41 31.79
CA THR A 514 -36.65 -18.71 30.46
C THR A 514 -35.86 -17.96 29.42
N LEU A 515 -35.57 -18.58 28.27
CA LEU A 515 -34.85 -17.97 27.17
C LEU A 515 -35.71 -18.04 25.91
N THR A 516 -35.89 -16.91 25.23
CA THR A 516 -36.65 -16.80 23.97
C THR A 516 -35.81 -16.11 22.89
N GLY A 517 -35.95 -16.58 21.65
CA GLY A 517 -35.44 -15.85 20.48
C GLY A 517 -36.54 -14.97 19.92
N GLU A 518 -36.25 -13.69 19.79
CA GLU A 518 -37.19 -12.67 19.30
C GLU A 518 -37.12 -12.52 17.75
N PRO A 519 -38.20 -12.01 17.13
CA PRO A 519 -38.24 -11.81 15.67
C PRO A 519 -37.17 -10.87 15.12
N ASP A 520 -36.68 -9.92 15.92
CA ASP A 520 -35.59 -9.00 15.57
C ASP A 520 -34.19 -9.61 15.68
N GLY A 521 -34.13 -10.92 16.00
CA GLY A 521 -32.92 -11.68 16.15
C GLY A 521 -32.23 -11.54 17.51
N THR A 522 -32.83 -10.85 18.48
CA THR A 522 -32.34 -10.80 19.85
C THR A 522 -32.72 -12.09 20.60
N PHE A 523 -31.99 -12.38 21.68
CA PHE A 523 -32.39 -13.39 22.68
C PHE A 523 -32.70 -12.69 23.98
N THR A 524 -33.85 -13.02 24.55
CA THR A 524 -34.33 -12.46 25.82
C THR A 524 -34.36 -13.53 26.89
N ALA A 525 -33.58 -13.34 27.95
CA ALA A 525 -33.59 -14.17 29.15
C ALA A 525 -34.43 -13.50 30.26
N ARG A 526 -35.39 -14.23 30.83
CA ARG A 526 -36.24 -13.76 31.94
C ARG A 526 -36.10 -14.65 33.15
N ASN A 527 -35.73 -14.06 34.26
CA ASN A 527 -35.69 -14.74 35.53
C ASN A 527 -37.07 -14.89 36.13
N PRO A 528 -37.29 -15.84 37.09
CA PRO A 528 -38.55 -15.99 37.84
C PRO A 528 -38.96 -14.73 38.62
N ASP A 529 -38.01 -13.89 39.02
CA ASP A 529 -38.23 -12.61 39.72
C ASP A 529 -38.61 -11.44 38.77
N GLY A 530 -38.71 -11.73 37.46
CA GLY A 530 -39.07 -10.77 36.45
C GLY A 530 -37.91 -9.97 35.86
N ALA A 531 -36.69 -10.19 36.32
CA ALA A 531 -35.50 -9.54 35.70
C ALA A 531 -35.29 -10.03 34.27
N VAL A 532 -35.02 -9.09 33.36
CA VAL A 532 -34.89 -9.33 31.92
C VAL A 532 -33.53 -8.92 31.40
N PHE A 533 -32.91 -9.77 30.63
CA PHE A 533 -31.63 -9.55 29.97
C PHE A 533 -31.81 -9.87 28.49
N SER A 534 -31.34 -9.01 27.59
CA SER A 534 -31.45 -9.22 26.15
C SER A 534 -30.12 -9.00 25.45
N THR A 535 -29.85 -9.80 24.43
CA THR A 535 -28.73 -9.58 23.51
C THR A 535 -28.99 -8.33 22.62
N ASN A 536 -27.97 -7.88 21.97
CA ASN A 536 -28.11 -6.73 21.07
C ASN A 536 -28.83 -7.13 19.78
N PRO A 537 -29.72 -6.28 19.25
CA PRO A 537 -30.32 -6.50 17.93
C PRO A 537 -29.26 -6.42 16.83
N SER A 538 -29.59 -6.94 15.65
CA SER A 538 -28.74 -6.84 14.47
C SER A 538 -28.32 -5.40 14.21
N PRO A 539 -27.04 -5.14 13.92
CA PRO A 539 -26.55 -3.77 13.77
C PRO A 539 -27.17 -3.11 12.55
N ARG A 540 -27.52 -1.84 12.70
CA ARG A 540 -27.94 -0.98 11.61
C ARG A 540 -26.78 -0.05 11.23
N TRP A 541 -26.62 0.23 9.94
CA TRP A 541 -25.61 1.13 9.43
C TRP A 541 -26.26 2.41 8.93
N VAL A 542 -25.81 3.54 9.42
CA VAL A 542 -26.32 4.87 9.09
C VAL A 542 -25.21 5.74 8.50
N LEU A 543 -25.57 6.60 7.55
CA LEU A 543 -24.62 7.57 7.01
C LEU A 543 -24.23 8.56 8.11
N GLU A 544 -22.95 8.56 8.50
CA GLU A 544 -22.38 9.51 9.44
C GLU A 544 -21.95 10.79 8.73
N ARG A 545 -21.28 10.64 7.57
CA ARG A 545 -20.67 11.76 6.87
C ARG A 545 -20.39 11.46 5.39
N THR A 546 -20.43 12.51 4.57
CA THR A 546 -19.91 12.49 3.19
C THR A 546 -18.71 13.44 3.10
N LEU A 547 -17.59 12.97 2.55
CA LEU A 547 -16.39 13.75 2.23
C LEU A 547 -16.39 13.98 0.71
N GLY A 548 -16.20 15.22 0.27
CA GLY A 548 -16.30 15.60 -1.13
C GLY A 548 -17.74 15.70 -1.62
N GLY A 549 -17.93 15.42 -2.87
CA GLY A 549 -19.24 15.45 -3.55
C GLY A 549 -19.07 15.47 -5.06
N ILE A 550 -20.05 14.97 -5.77
CA ILE A 550 -20.01 14.80 -7.23
C ILE A 550 -19.72 16.10 -7.98
N GLY A 551 -20.26 17.22 -7.51
CA GLY A 551 -20.05 18.56 -8.07
C GLY A 551 -18.86 19.32 -7.46
N ASN A 552 -17.98 18.68 -6.67
CA ASN A 552 -16.87 19.34 -6.01
C ASN A 552 -15.53 18.69 -6.39
N HIS A 553 -14.79 19.32 -7.31
CA HIS A 553 -13.47 18.86 -7.75
C HIS A 553 -12.34 19.25 -6.79
N ALA A 554 -12.57 20.17 -5.86
CA ALA A 554 -11.51 20.72 -5.03
C ALA A 554 -10.87 19.66 -4.15
N LEU A 555 -11.65 18.70 -3.68
CA LEU A 555 -11.18 17.64 -2.81
C LEU A 555 -10.71 16.41 -3.60
N PHE A 556 -11.58 15.86 -4.45
CA PHE A 556 -11.28 14.70 -5.29
C PHE A 556 -11.44 15.05 -6.77
N THR A 557 -10.39 14.83 -7.54
CA THR A 557 -10.37 15.12 -8.98
C THR A 557 -11.21 14.14 -9.79
N ASP A 558 -11.19 12.85 -9.39
CA ASP A 558 -11.93 11.76 -10.05
C ASP A 558 -12.33 10.69 -9.01
N ARG A 559 -12.34 9.43 -9.40
CA ARG A 559 -12.73 8.29 -8.54
C ARG A 559 -11.79 8.11 -7.36
N VAL A 560 -12.35 7.73 -6.24
CA VAL A 560 -11.60 7.27 -5.06
C VAL A 560 -11.47 5.75 -5.15
N ASN A 561 -10.34 5.30 -5.68
CA ASN A 561 -10.09 3.88 -5.96
C ASN A 561 -9.61 3.09 -4.74
N ALA A 562 -9.08 3.80 -3.74
CA ALA A 562 -8.59 3.19 -2.50
C ALA A 562 -9.04 4.00 -1.29
N VAL A 563 -9.49 3.29 -0.25
CA VAL A 563 -9.71 3.85 1.10
C VAL A 563 -9.13 2.90 2.14
N LYS A 564 -8.49 3.45 3.18
CA LYS A 564 -7.92 2.66 4.27
C LYS A 564 -7.96 3.44 5.58
N PHE A 565 -8.41 2.81 6.66
CA PHE A 565 -8.27 3.39 8.00
C PHE A 565 -6.88 3.13 8.57
N SER A 566 -6.35 4.09 9.33
CA SER A 566 -5.16 3.87 10.14
C SER A 566 -5.40 2.80 11.20
N PRO A 567 -4.34 2.13 11.71
CA PRO A 567 -4.48 1.08 12.73
C PRO A 567 -5.16 1.54 14.03
N ASP A 568 -5.10 2.82 14.36
CA ASP A 568 -5.80 3.42 15.51
C ASP A 568 -7.23 3.91 15.19
N GLY A 569 -7.66 3.80 13.93
CA GLY A 569 -8.98 4.20 13.46
C GLY A 569 -9.25 5.70 13.39
N LYS A 570 -8.26 6.55 13.70
CA LYS A 570 -8.45 8.01 13.77
C LYS A 570 -8.28 8.71 12.43
N THR A 571 -7.53 8.12 11.53
CA THR A 571 -7.24 8.66 10.20
C THR A 571 -7.82 7.78 9.12
N LEU A 572 -8.39 8.38 8.08
CA LEU A 572 -8.80 7.72 6.84
C LEU A 572 -7.91 8.21 5.70
N ALA A 573 -7.19 7.30 5.06
CA ALA A 573 -6.46 7.57 3.83
C ALA A 573 -7.35 7.30 2.61
N THR A 574 -7.27 8.17 1.62
CA THR A 574 -7.95 8.02 0.34
C THR A 574 -6.94 8.12 -0.80
N GLY A 575 -7.06 7.28 -1.80
CA GLY A 575 -6.23 7.27 -2.99
C GLY A 575 -7.09 7.34 -4.25
N GLY A 576 -6.68 8.15 -5.20
CA GLY A 576 -7.37 8.34 -6.46
C GLY A 576 -6.56 9.22 -7.40
N GLY A 577 -7.22 10.00 -8.21
CA GLY A 577 -6.61 10.89 -9.18
C GLY A 577 -7.19 10.70 -10.57
N GLU A 578 -6.87 11.60 -11.47
CA GLU A 578 -7.29 11.51 -12.87
C GLU A 578 -6.37 10.55 -13.63
N LEU A 579 -6.98 9.61 -14.35
CA LEU A 579 -6.25 8.61 -15.15
C LEU A 579 -5.23 9.25 -16.08
N SER A 580 -4.01 8.72 -16.07
CA SER A 580 -2.85 9.17 -16.84
C SER A 580 -2.43 10.63 -16.58
N ARG A 581 -2.82 11.22 -15.46
CA ARG A 581 -2.49 12.61 -15.11
C ARG A 581 -2.07 12.82 -13.66
N THR A 582 -2.83 12.33 -12.72
CA THR A 582 -2.60 12.62 -11.30
C THR A 582 -2.83 11.39 -10.44
N GLY A 583 -2.03 11.26 -9.38
CA GLY A 583 -2.25 10.27 -8.34
C GLY A 583 -2.21 10.95 -6.97
N ASP A 584 -3.40 11.20 -6.44
CA ASP A 584 -3.61 11.97 -5.23
C ASP A 584 -3.79 11.05 -4.02
N VAL A 585 -3.19 11.43 -2.89
CA VAL A 585 -3.40 10.79 -1.59
C VAL A 585 -3.81 11.86 -0.59
N ILE A 586 -4.94 11.65 0.08
CA ILE A 586 -5.46 12.58 1.09
C ILE A 586 -5.72 11.82 2.39
N LEU A 587 -5.29 12.40 3.50
CA LEU A 587 -5.56 11.89 4.84
C LEU A 587 -6.62 12.77 5.51
N PHE A 588 -7.65 12.13 6.07
CA PHE A 588 -8.73 12.78 6.80
C PHE A 588 -8.70 12.39 8.27
N ASP A 589 -8.93 13.32 9.14
CA ASP A 589 -9.33 13.05 10.53
C ASP A 589 -10.77 12.52 10.53
N VAL A 590 -10.96 11.32 11.02
CA VAL A 590 -12.26 10.62 10.98
C VAL A 590 -13.31 11.34 11.82
N ALA A 591 -12.93 11.90 12.97
CA ALA A 591 -13.85 12.54 13.89
C ALA A 591 -14.40 13.88 13.33
N SER A 592 -13.56 14.70 12.72
CA SER A 592 -13.95 15.99 12.16
C SER A 592 -14.33 15.94 10.67
N GLY A 593 -13.83 14.93 9.93
CA GLY A 593 -13.95 14.84 8.47
C GLY A 593 -13.08 15.85 7.71
N LYS A 594 -12.17 16.54 8.40
CA LYS A 594 -11.27 17.50 7.75
C LYS A 594 -10.06 16.79 7.15
N ALA A 595 -9.63 17.25 5.98
CA ALA A 595 -8.36 16.83 5.41
C ALA A 595 -7.22 17.37 6.30
N VAL A 596 -6.39 16.46 6.82
CA VAL A 596 -5.22 16.81 7.66
C VAL A 596 -3.94 16.84 6.85
N LYS A 597 -3.87 16.07 5.77
CA LYS A 597 -2.79 16.12 4.79
C LYS A 597 -3.32 15.84 3.39
N THR A 598 -2.76 16.56 2.42
CA THR A 598 -3.09 16.40 1.01
C THR A 598 -1.79 16.34 0.22
N TRP A 599 -1.56 15.23 -0.44
CA TRP A 599 -0.46 15.05 -1.37
C TRP A 599 -1.03 14.93 -2.78
N LYS A 600 -1.14 16.08 -3.46
CA LYS A 600 -1.49 16.14 -4.87
C LYS A 600 -0.32 15.64 -5.71
N ASP A 601 -0.61 14.97 -6.81
CA ASP A 601 0.39 14.50 -7.77
C ASP A 601 1.49 13.63 -7.13
N ARG A 602 1.14 12.87 -6.09
CA ARG A 602 2.11 11.96 -5.45
C ARG A 602 2.59 10.87 -6.41
N HIS A 603 1.70 10.46 -7.31
CA HIS A 603 1.98 9.57 -8.42
C HIS A 603 1.68 10.26 -9.74
N ALA A 604 2.32 9.80 -10.81
CA ALA A 604 2.10 10.31 -12.17
C ALA A 604 0.77 9.81 -12.78
N ASP A 605 0.12 8.83 -12.13
CA ASP A 605 -1.16 8.27 -12.54
C ASP A 605 -1.96 7.87 -11.30
N THR A 606 -3.23 7.55 -11.49
CA THR A 606 -4.18 7.31 -10.41
C THR A 606 -3.71 6.26 -9.39
N VAL A 607 -3.91 6.55 -8.11
CA VAL A 607 -3.62 5.62 -7.00
C VAL A 607 -4.70 4.54 -6.97
N LEU A 608 -4.27 3.28 -6.91
CA LEU A 608 -5.16 2.11 -6.98
C LEU A 608 -5.25 1.36 -5.65
N SER A 609 -4.21 1.46 -4.81
CA SER A 609 -4.18 0.75 -3.53
C SER A 609 -3.43 1.54 -2.47
N LEU A 610 -3.85 1.38 -1.21
CA LEU A 610 -3.26 2.00 -0.02
C LEU A 610 -3.16 0.99 1.11
N ASP A 611 -2.08 1.07 1.89
CA ASP A 611 -1.99 0.37 3.16
C ASP A 611 -1.15 1.14 4.18
N PHE A 612 -1.56 1.11 5.45
CA PHE A 612 -0.78 1.67 6.55
C PHE A 612 0.18 0.63 7.12
N SER A 613 1.37 1.07 7.53
CA SER A 613 2.21 0.22 8.39
C SER A 613 1.47 -0.11 9.69
N PRO A 614 1.74 -1.26 10.32
CA PRO A 614 1.04 -1.70 11.54
C PRO A 614 1.17 -0.71 12.71
N ASP A 615 2.26 0.05 12.78
CA ASP A 615 2.49 1.10 13.77
C ASP A 615 1.84 2.45 13.40
N GLY A 616 1.20 2.53 12.24
CA GLY A 616 0.52 3.73 11.74
C GLY A 616 1.43 4.88 11.32
N LYS A 617 2.75 4.68 11.25
CA LYS A 617 3.70 5.77 10.92
C LYS A 617 3.93 5.95 9.43
N LEU A 618 3.80 4.87 8.66
CA LEU A 618 4.03 4.86 7.22
C LEU A 618 2.73 4.60 6.46
N LEU A 619 2.65 5.15 5.27
CA LEU A 619 1.60 4.87 4.30
C LEU A 619 2.24 4.42 2.98
N ALA A 620 1.87 3.22 2.52
CA ALA A 620 2.21 2.72 1.20
C ALA A 620 1.09 3.06 0.21
N SER A 621 1.47 3.42 -1.00
CA SER A 621 0.55 3.64 -2.12
C SER A 621 1.06 2.94 -3.37
N GLY A 622 0.18 2.23 -4.07
CA GLY A 622 0.43 1.64 -5.38
C GLY A 622 -0.44 2.31 -6.43
N ALA A 623 0.12 2.56 -7.61
CA ALA A 623 -0.57 3.34 -8.63
C ALA A 623 -0.40 2.79 -10.05
N ALA A 624 -1.16 3.36 -10.97
CA ALA A 624 -1.11 3.02 -12.38
C ALA A 624 0.21 3.47 -13.05
N ASP A 625 1.01 4.32 -12.41
CA ASP A 625 2.36 4.71 -12.83
C ASP A 625 3.42 3.60 -12.66
N LYS A 626 3.02 2.38 -12.24
CA LYS A 626 3.85 1.19 -12.05
C LYS A 626 4.76 1.23 -10.83
N ILE A 627 4.58 2.22 -9.97
CA ILE A 627 5.43 2.49 -8.81
C ILE A 627 4.64 2.25 -7.53
N ALA A 628 5.30 1.69 -6.52
CA ALA A 628 4.83 1.74 -5.15
C ALA A 628 5.69 2.72 -4.35
N ARG A 629 5.05 3.62 -3.61
CA ARG A 629 5.70 4.64 -2.78
C ARG A 629 5.33 4.44 -1.32
N VAL A 630 6.29 4.70 -0.44
CA VAL A 630 6.08 4.71 1.00
C VAL A 630 6.46 6.06 1.56
N VAL A 631 5.56 6.65 2.32
CA VAL A 631 5.77 7.96 2.93
C VAL A 631 5.64 7.88 4.45
N GLU A 632 6.46 8.66 5.14
CA GLU A 632 6.29 8.89 6.57
C GLU A 632 5.17 9.90 6.79
N ILE A 633 4.14 9.50 7.52
CA ILE A 633 2.92 10.30 7.67
C ILE A 633 3.20 11.61 8.41
N ALA A 634 4.06 11.59 9.45
CA ALA A 634 4.36 12.77 10.24
C ALA A 634 4.98 13.90 9.41
N THR A 635 5.99 13.59 8.62
CA THR A 635 6.77 14.57 7.84
C THR A 635 6.27 14.74 6.40
N GLY A 636 5.58 13.73 5.84
CA GLY A 636 5.24 13.65 4.41
C GLY A 636 6.43 13.28 3.52
N LYS A 637 7.58 12.95 4.12
CA LYS A 637 8.79 12.55 3.39
C LYS A 637 8.62 11.16 2.79
N GLN A 638 9.02 11.00 1.53
CA GLN A 638 9.12 9.68 0.90
C GLN A 638 10.28 8.91 1.53
N VAL A 639 9.98 7.75 2.10
CA VAL A 639 10.96 6.84 2.73
C VAL A 639 11.50 5.86 1.70
N ASN A 640 10.59 5.24 0.94
CA ASN A 640 10.96 4.28 -0.08
C ASN A 640 10.21 4.56 -1.39
N LEU A 641 10.88 4.21 -2.48
CA LEU A 641 10.35 4.17 -3.85
C LEU A 641 10.66 2.78 -4.41
N PHE A 642 9.63 2.04 -4.79
CA PHE A 642 9.77 0.68 -5.30
C PHE A 642 9.39 0.61 -6.76
N GLU A 643 10.40 0.43 -7.61
CA GLU A 643 10.29 0.22 -9.05
C GLU A 643 10.59 -1.23 -9.38
N GLY A 644 9.80 -1.84 -10.25
CA GLY A 644 10.02 -3.24 -10.64
C GLY A 644 8.82 -3.91 -11.31
N HIS A 645 7.62 -3.33 -11.16
CA HIS A 645 6.46 -3.74 -11.95
C HIS A 645 6.54 -3.18 -13.37
N THR A 646 6.17 -4.00 -14.35
CA THR A 646 6.11 -3.57 -15.76
C THR A 646 4.72 -3.02 -16.14
N HIS A 647 3.73 -3.17 -15.26
CA HIS A 647 2.37 -2.67 -15.41
C HIS A 647 1.86 -2.09 -14.08
N HIS A 648 0.61 -1.65 -14.01
CA HIS A 648 -0.01 -0.99 -12.86
C HIS A 648 0.18 -1.78 -11.55
N VAL A 649 0.45 -1.08 -10.45
CA VAL A 649 0.45 -1.67 -9.11
C VAL A 649 -0.97 -1.63 -8.57
N LEU A 650 -1.63 -2.80 -8.57
CA LEU A 650 -3.04 -2.95 -8.21
C LEU A 650 -3.26 -3.17 -6.72
N GLY A 651 -2.25 -3.69 -6.02
CA GLY A 651 -2.35 -3.99 -4.60
C GLY A 651 -1.04 -3.68 -3.86
N VAL A 652 -1.16 -3.17 -2.64
CA VAL A 652 -0.06 -3.03 -1.68
C VAL A 652 -0.52 -3.51 -0.31
N ALA A 653 0.34 -4.22 0.42
CA ALA A 653 0.06 -4.65 1.80
C ALA A 653 1.33 -4.73 2.62
N PHE A 654 1.29 -4.18 3.84
CA PHE A 654 2.33 -4.40 4.84
C PHE A 654 2.15 -5.74 5.54
N ARG A 655 3.25 -6.41 5.82
CA ARG A 655 3.26 -7.51 6.78
C ARG A 655 3.04 -6.96 8.19
N SER A 656 2.48 -7.79 9.08
CA SER A 656 2.10 -7.39 10.45
C SER A 656 3.24 -6.82 11.32
N ASP A 657 4.50 -7.06 10.97
CA ASP A 657 5.67 -6.49 11.64
C ASP A 657 6.19 -5.18 10.98
N GLY A 658 5.58 -4.75 9.88
CA GLY A 658 5.98 -3.55 9.15
C GLY A 658 7.31 -3.62 8.39
N ARG A 659 7.99 -4.78 8.40
CA ARG A 659 9.33 -4.95 7.81
C ARG A 659 9.31 -5.40 6.35
N VAL A 660 8.18 -5.86 5.87
CA VAL A 660 8.00 -6.29 4.48
C VAL A 660 6.77 -5.62 3.91
N LEU A 661 6.91 -5.07 2.73
CA LEU A 661 5.80 -4.63 1.89
C LEU A 661 5.66 -5.63 0.73
N ALA A 662 4.46 -6.06 0.43
CA ALA A 662 4.14 -6.80 -0.78
C ALA A 662 3.38 -5.90 -1.76
N THR A 663 3.66 -6.06 -3.05
CA THR A 663 2.99 -5.33 -4.13
C THR A 663 2.50 -6.31 -5.18
N ALA A 664 1.28 -6.13 -5.67
CA ALA A 664 0.66 -6.93 -6.72
C ALA A 664 0.50 -6.10 -7.98
N GLY A 665 0.88 -6.65 -9.13
CA GLY A 665 0.89 -5.95 -10.39
C GLY A 665 -0.07 -6.52 -11.43
N ALA A 666 -0.51 -5.64 -12.33
CA ALA A 666 -1.22 -6.03 -13.54
C ALA A 666 -0.30 -6.78 -14.56
N ASP A 667 0.97 -6.90 -14.25
CA ASP A 667 1.96 -7.71 -14.95
C ASP A 667 1.96 -9.20 -14.51
N GLY A 668 1.00 -9.60 -13.65
CA GLY A 668 0.86 -10.99 -13.21
C GLY A 668 1.94 -11.43 -12.22
N VAL A 669 2.56 -10.50 -11.48
CA VAL A 669 3.57 -10.82 -10.46
C VAL A 669 3.26 -10.17 -9.13
N VAL A 670 3.76 -10.79 -8.06
CA VAL A 670 3.86 -10.18 -6.73
C VAL A 670 5.34 -9.96 -6.42
N LEU A 671 5.67 -8.73 -5.97
CA LEU A 671 6.99 -8.39 -5.49
C LEU A 671 6.94 -8.16 -3.98
N THR A 672 7.96 -8.64 -3.28
CA THR A 672 8.13 -8.31 -1.85
C THR A 672 9.38 -7.47 -1.65
N TRP A 673 9.29 -6.52 -0.76
CA TRP A 673 10.29 -5.48 -0.51
C TRP A 673 10.70 -5.47 0.95
N ASP A 674 11.99 -5.37 1.20
CA ASP A 674 12.53 -5.16 2.53
C ASP A 674 12.42 -3.66 2.87
N MET A 675 11.68 -3.33 3.91
CA MET A 675 11.44 -1.94 4.31
C MET A 675 12.64 -1.29 4.99
N ILE A 676 13.58 -2.09 5.51
CA ILE A 676 14.78 -1.60 6.18
C ILE A 676 15.88 -1.30 5.16
N LEU A 677 16.10 -2.22 4.22
CA LEU A 677 17.13 -2.09 3.19
C LEU A 677 16.66 -1.27 1.98
N GLY A 678 15.35 -1.15 1.76
CA GLY A 678 14.78 -0.50 0.58
C GLY A 678 14.93 -1.32 -0.71
N GLU A 679 15.20 -2.63 -0.60
CA GLU A 679 15.52 -3.51 -1.72
C GLU A 679 14.42 -4.54 -1.98
N ARG A 680 14.37 -5.02 -3.25
CA ARG A 680 13.48 -6.12 -3.59
C ARG A 680 13.95 -7.41 -2.95
N LYS A 681 13.08 -8.02 -2.13
CA LYS A 681 13.34 -9.27 -1.44
C LYS A 681 13.06 -10.48 -2.33
N LYS A 682 11.92 -10.47 -3.03
CA LYS A 682 11.52 -11.59 -3.89
C LYS A 682 10.59 -11.13 -5.03
N LYS A 683 10.65 -11.83 -6.14
CA LYS A 683 9.67 -11.83 -7.22
C LYS A 683 8.94 -13.17 -7.20
N ILE A 684 7.61 -13.14 -7.20
CA ILE A 684 6.74 -14.31 -7.15
C ILE A 684 5.88 -14.28 -8.41
N GLU A 685 5.89 -15.37 -9.15
CA GLU A 685 5.24 -15.56 -10.44
C GLU A 685 4.28 -16.76 -10.38
N GLY A 686 3.42 -16.95 -11.37
CA GLY A 686 2.51 -18.09 -11.46
C GLY A 686 1.04 -17.70 -11.67
N TRP A 687 0.77 -16.42 -11.93
CA TRP A 687 -0.55 -15.96 -12.34
C TRP A 687 -0.61 -15.82 -13.86
N SER A 688 -1.71 -16.31 -14.46
CA SER A 688 -1.93 -16.20 -15.91
C SER A 688 -2.50 -14.85 -16.34
N LYS A 689 -2.96 -14.04 -15.37
CA LYS A 689 -3.51 -12.68 -15.54
C LYS A 689 -3.05 -11.78 -14.41
N GLU A 690 -3.52 -10.52 -14.46
CA GLU A 690 -3.25 -9.50 -13.44
C GLU A 690 -3.57 -9.97 -12.01
N VAL A 691 -2.70 -9.67 -11.06
CA VAL A 691 -2.95 -9.87 -9.63
C VAL A 691 -3.68 -8.64 -9.11
N THR A 692 -4.99 -8.79 -8.86
CA THR A 692 -5.89 -7.66 -8.59
C THR A 692 -5.85 -7.17 -7.15
N SER A 693 -5.51 -8.05 -6.19
CA SER A 693 -5.43 -7.71 -4.78
C SER A 693 -4.50 -8.67 -4.04
N LEU A 694 -3.96 -8.22 -2.93
CA LEU A 694 -3.18 -9.05 -2.02
C LEU A 694 -3.33 -8.61 -0.56
N GLN A 695 -3.13 -9.56 0.36
CA GLN A 695 -3.12 -9.32 1.80
C GLN A 695 -2.23 -10.35 2.49
N PHE A 696 -1.51 -9.95 3.54
CA PHE A 696 -0.86 -10.91 4.42
C PHE A 696 -1.87 -11.60 5.32
N ILE A 697 -1.68 -12.91 5.58
CA ILE A 697 -2.54 -13.70 6.44
C ILE A 697 -2.03 -13.62 7.87
N GLY A 698 -2.75 -12.90 8.71
CA GLY A 698 -2.42 -12.76 10.14
C GLY A 698 -1.00 -12.24 10.36
N ALA A 699 -0.32 -12.78 11.37
CA ALA A 699 1.08 -12.51 11.66
C ALA A 699 1.99 -13.57 11.03
N SER A 700 1.86 -13.79 9.73
CA SER A 700 2.65 -14.81 9.01
C SER A 700 3.31 -14.23 7.76
N ASN A 701 4.16 -15.05 7.11
CA ASN A 701 4.71 -14.75 5.79
C ASN A 701 3.77 -15.16 4.65
N GLN A 702 2.60 -15.68 4.97
CA GLN A 702 1.64 -16.11 3.97
C GLN A 702 0.88 -14.91 3.40
N ILE A 703 0.71 -14.92 2.09
CA ILE A 703 -0.01 -13.92 1.32
C ILE A 703 -1.18 -14.61 0.65
N VAL A 704 -2.36 -14.02 0.74
CA VAL A 704 -3.50 -14.36 -0.09
C VAL A 704 -3.58 -13.36 -1.23
N THR A 705 -3.83 -13.85 -2.44
CA THR A 705 -3.94 -13.03 -3.66
C THR A 705 -5.19 -13.42 -4.44
N SER A 706 -5.83 -12.42 -5.06
CA SER A 706 -6.84 -12.63 -6.10
C SER A 706 -6.28 -12.18 -7.45
N ALA A 707 -6.72 -12.83 -8.52
CA ALA A 707 -6.25 -12.51 -9.86
C ALA A 707 -7.39 -12.56 -10.89
N GLY A 708 -7.17 -11.91 -12.04
CA GLY A 708 -8.12 -11.89 -13.16
C GLY A 708 -8.33 -13.23 -13.84
N ASP A 709 -7.63 -14.28 -13.41
CA ASP A 709 -7.85 -15.66 -13.84
C ASP A 709 -8.93 -16.40 -13.01
N ASN A 710 -9.68 -15.65 -12.20
CA ASN A 710 -10.76 -16.14 -11.33
C ASN A 710 -10.29 -17.09 -10.21
N LEU A 711 -9.01 -17.05 -9.85
CA LEU A 711 -8.45 -17.87 -8.78
C LEU A 711 -8.00 -17.01 -7.59
N VAL A 712 -8.23 -17.55 -6.41
CA VAL A 712 -7.63 -17.07 -5.17
C VAL A 712 -6.50 -18.02 -4.80
N ARG A 713 -5.31 -17.46 -4.55
CA ARG A 713 -4.12 -18.25 -4.20
C ARG A 713 -3.60 -17.84 -2.85
N THR A 714 -3.13 -18.83 -2.08
CA THR A 714 -2.34 -18.60 -0.87
C THR A 714 -0.92 -19.09 -1.11
N GLY A 715 0.06 -18.33 -0.68
CA GLY A 715 1.46 -18.69 -0.79
C GLY A 715 2.26 -18.03 0.33
N ASN A 716 3.48 -18.49 0.55
CA ASN A 716 4.40 -17.81 1.44
C ASN A 716 5.48 -17.10 0.63
N ASP A 717 6.23 -16.22 1.27
CA ASP A 717 7.34 -15.51 0.63
C ASP A 717 8.50 -16.45 0.20
N ARG A 718 8.36 -17.77 0.37
CA ARG A 718 9.32 -18.79 0.01
C ARG A 718 8.83 -19.77 -1.05
N GLU A 719 7.57 -20.23 -1.03
CA GLU A 719 7.03 -21.21 -1.97
C GLU A 719 5.51 -21.08 -2.14
N TYR A 720 4.98 -21.28 -3.36
CA TYR A 720 3.55 -21.38 -3.62
C TYR A 720 3.07 -22.83 -3.44
N ALA A 721 2.10 -23.01 -2.56
CA ALA A 721 1.33 -24.25 -2.51
C ALA A 721 -0.16 -23.90 -2.56
N CYS A 722 -0.85 -24.47 -3.53
CA CYS A 722 -2.30 -24.55 -3.75
C CYS A 722 -3.02 -23.28 -4.25
N ALA A 723 -3.53 -23.40 -5.48
CA ALA A 723 -4.67 -22.63 -5.93
C ALA A 723 -5.93 -23.19 -5.23
N MET A 724 -6.72 -22.33 -4.57
CA MET A 724 -8.11 -22.66 -4.27
C MET A 724 -8.92 -22.36 -5.53
N GLU A 725 -9.51 -23.38 -6.14
CA GLU A 725 -10.46 -23.20 -7.23
C GLU A 725 -11.61 -22.31 -6.75
N GLY A 726 -12.05 -21.42 -7.66
CA GLY A 726 -13.07 -20.44 -7.37
C GLY A 726 -14.32 -21.09 -6.79
N ILE A 727 -14.81 -20.51 -5.71
CA ILE A 727 -16.15 -20.80 -5.21
C ILE A 727 -17.11 -20.13 -6.20
N GLU A 728 -17.85 -20.94 -6.98
CA GLU A 728 -18.98 -20.49 -7.79
C GLU A 728 -20.11 -19.90 -6.93
#